data_c0ecd761814baf5d2be486ceb478d91b
#
_entry.id   c0ecd761814baf5d2be486ceb478d91b
#
_cell.length_a   1.000
_cell.length_b   1.000
_cell.length_c   1.000
_cell.angle_alpha   90.00
_cell.angle_beta   90.00
_cell.angle_gamma   90.00
#
_symmetry.space_group_name_H-M   'P 1'
#
loop_
_entity.id
_entity.type
_entity.pdbx_description
1 polymer ?
#
loop_
_entity_poly.entity_id
_entity_poly.type
_entity_poly.pdbx_seq_one_letter_code
_entity_poly.pdbx_strand_id
1 'polypeptide(L)'
;MQSISEILAQELNCKQEYIENVIALLDEGNTIPFIARYRKEQHGAMDDTALRTLETRLQYLRNLAQRREEVKSSIAAQEKLTDELAKAIDEAATLAEVEDLYRPYKPKRRTRATIAKEKGLEPLADAIFAQTLKMDAPEVLAQAYIDPEKGVETIEDALAGASDILAERISDDAEVRKSLRTLMNRHGTARSAAAKDEEDDKTAVYRQYFEFSQPISRLQSHQVLALNRGEREGALKVSLSVDRDEALQCIRRGVVKPGSPAMEFIKSVCDDSYDRLLEPSMERELRTALTDMANEQAIHNFALNLRPLLMQPPVKGAVTMGLDPGYSHGCKVAVVDETGKVLDTTVVYPTFGEKQKQDAIAKLSQLIKKDNVRHLAIGNGTASRETEAMAVEMIHKLGGGVSYMIVNEAGASVYSASKLAAEEFPQYDVNLRSAVSIARRLQDPLAELVKIDPKAIGVGQYQHDLPEKELDAALGGVVEACVNAVGVDLNTASAPLLKQVAGLNATTAKNIVAYREENGAFTSRAQIKKVPKLGPKAFEQCAGFLRVPESKQVLDRTGVHPESYDAAKKLAELLDIDLKNAGKPEMANLPDKLRAYGAEKAAAECGVGVPTLQDIVKELVKPGRDPRDELPAPILRTDVLELKDLKPGMVLSGTVRNVIDFGVFVDIGVHQDGLVHISQVSNKFIKHPSEVVSVGDVVKVAVLDVDQKRGRISLTMKGAK
;
A
#
# COMPACT_ATOMS: atom_id res chain seq x y z
N MET A 1 0.56 28.51 -18.05
CA MET A 1 0.67 27.12 -17.53
C MET A 1 0.82 27.20 -16.03
N GLN A 2 0.04 26.44 -15.26
CA GLN A 2 0.23 26.35 -13.82
C GLN A 2 1.55 25.62 -13.53
N SER A 3 2.27 26.07 -12.51
CA SER A 3 3.48 25.38 -12.04
C SER A 3 3.12 24.06 -11.35
N ILE A 4 4.08 23.13 -11.26
CA ILE A 4 3.87 21.86 -10.54
C ILE A 4 3.49 22.15 -9.09
N SER A 5 4.09 23.14 -8.45
CA SER A 5 3.75 23.52 -7.08
C SER A 5 2.32 24.05 -6.93
N GLU A 6 1.83 24.83 -7.91
CA GLU A 6 0.43 25.29 -7.92
C GLU A 6 -0.57 24.15 -8.06
N ILE A 7 -0.31 23.19 -8.97
CA ILE A 7 -1.16 22.01 -9.16
C ILE A 7 -1.22 21.19 -7.87
N LEU A 8 -0.07 20.89 -7.28
CA LEU A 8 0.00 20.11 -6.04
C LEU A 8 -0.67 20.83 -4.86
N ALA A 9 -0.53 22.18 -4.79
CA ALA A 9 -1.18 22.97 -3.75
C ALA A 9 -2.71 22.90 -3.83
N GLN A 10 -3.26 22.90 -5.05
CA GLN A 10 -4.69 22.73 -5.28
C GLN A 10 -5.17 21.32 -4.96
N GLU A 11 -4.47 20.29 -5.46
CA GLU A 11 -4.83 18.88 -5.26
C GLU A 11 -4.79 18.48 -3.79
N LEU A 12 -3.78 18.95 -3.04
CA LEU A 12 -3.58 18.60 -1.62
C LEU A 12 -4.25 19.59 -0.65
N ASN A 13 -4.90 20.63 -1.19
CA ASN A 13 -5.52 21.71 -0.40
C ASN A 13 -4.56 22.33 0.63
N CYS A 14 -3.34 22.66 0.18
CA CYS A 14 -2.26 23.19 0.98
C CYS A 14 -1.77 24.53 0.43
N LYS A 15 -1.03 25.31 1.25
CA LYS A 15 -0.35 26.51 0.76
C LYS A 15 0.79 26.13 -0.20
N GLN A 16 0.93 26.86 -1.30
CA GLN A 16 1.97 26.62 -2.30
C GLN A 16 3.38 26.70 -1.70
N GLU A 17 3.64 27.62 -0.80
CA GLU A 17 4.91 27.75 -0.07
C GLU A 17 5.32 26.46 0.62
N TYR A 18 4.39 25.76 1.28
CA TYR A 18 4.68 24.46 1.91
C TYR A 18 5.02 23.39 0.91
N ILE A 19 4.35 23.37 -0.23
CA ILE A 19 4.64 22.44 -1.31
C ILE A 19 6.05 22.70 -1.88
N GLU A 20 6.40 23.93 -2.14
CA GLU A 20 7.73 24.31 -2.64
C GLU A 20 8.86 23.93 -1.67
N ASN A 21 8.64 24.16 -0.37
CA ASN A 21 9.58 23.75 0.67
C ASN A 21 9.77 22.22 0.70
N VAL A 22 8.67 21.45 0.61
CA VAL A 22 8.76 19.99 0.58
C VAL A 22 9.48 19.50 -0.68
N ILE A 23 9.19 20.08 -1.84
CA ILE A 23 9.89 19.75 -3.09
C ILE A 23 11.41 20.00 -2.93
N ALA A 24 11.79 21.15 -2.38
CA ALA A 24 13.21 21.47 -2.14
C ALA A 24 13.87 20.46 -1.18
N LEU A 25 13.20 20.11 -0.08
CA LEU A 25 13.68 19.13 0.87
C LEU A 25 13.87 17.74 0.25
N LEU A 26 12.92 17.29 -0.60
CA LEU A 26 13.03 16.03 -1.33
C LEU A 26 14.19 16.05 -2.33
N ASP A 27 14.37 17.15 -3.05
CA ASP A 27 15.45 17.31 -4.03
C ASP A 27 16.84 17.37 -3.36
N GLU A 28 16.91 17.83 -2.12
CA GLU A 28 18.09 17.73 -1.27
C GLU A 28 18.38 16.30 -0.76
N GLY A 29 17.47 15.34 -1.03
CA GLY A 29 17.58 13.95 -0.61
C GLY A 29 17.22 13.68 0.85
N ASN A 30 16.35 14.51 1.44
CA ASN A 30 15.79 14.24 2.75
C ASN A 30 14.72 13.14 2.64
N THR A 31 14.67 12.28 3.66
CA THR A 31 13.70 11.19 3.73
C THR A 31 12.34 11.69 4.25
N ILE A 32 11.25 11.04 3.83
CA ILE A 32 9.89 11.39 4.28
C ILE A 32 9.77 11.39 5.81
N PRO A 33 10.21 10.36 6.56
CA PRO A 33 10.12 10.38 8.01
C PRO A 33 10.86 11.56 8.67
N PHE A 34 12.02 11.94 8.11
CA PHE A 34 12.78 13.08 8.62
C PHE A 34 12.03 14.39 8.37
N ILE A 35 11.50 14.60 7.16
CA ILE A 35 10.69 15.78 6.83
C ILE A 35 9.47 15.84 7.76
N ALA A 36 8.69 14.75 7.86
CA ALA A 36 7.48 14.67 8.67
C ALA A 36 7.72 14.99 10.15
N ARG A 37 8.86 14.55 10.70
CA ARG A 37 9.15 14.70 12.13
C ARG A 37 9.88 16.01 12.45
N TYR A 38 10.88 16.40 11.65
CA TYR A 38 11.84 17.44 12.01
C TYR A 38 11.80 18.71 11.14
N ARG A 39 10.88 18.81 10.19
CA ARG A 39 10.71 19.98 9.29
C ARG A 39 9.27 20.49 9.26
N LYS A 40 8.52 20.32 10.37
CA LYS A 40 7.07 20.60 10.46
C LYS A 40 6.70 22.05 10.10
N GLU A 41 7.53 22.99 10.44
CA GLU A 41 7.32 24.41 10.11
C GLU A 41 7.34 24.66 8.60
N GLN A 42 8.12 23.85 7.86
CA GLN A 42 8.32 24.03 6.43
C GLN A 42 7.20 23.41 5.60
N HIS A 43 6.49 22.40 6.13
CA HIS A 43 5.44 21.69 5.39
C HIS A 43 4.02 21.84 5.98
N GLY A 44 3.81 22.77 6.93
CA GLY A 44 2.48 23.03 7.47
C GLY A 44 1.85 21.86 8.21
N ALA A 45 2.66 21.03 8.86
CA ALA A 45 2.26 19.84 9.63
C ALA A 45 1.57 18.75 8.79
N MET A 46 1.92 18.58 7.51
CA MET A 46 1.53 17.40 6.73
C MET A 46 2.01 16.12 7.43
N ASP A 47 1.17 15.10 7.45
CA ASP A 47 1.57 13.79 7.97
C ASP A 47 2.40 12.99 6.93
N ASP A 48 2.93 11.84 7.36
CA ASP A 48 3.74 10.95 6.51
C ASP A 48 2.97 10.51 5.25
N THR A 49 1.66 10.26 5.37
CA THR A 49 0.81 9.83 4.27
C THR A 49 0.65 10.95 3.22
N ALA A 50 0.38 12.17 3.67
CA ALA A 50 0.27 13.33 2.79
C ALA A 50 1.59 13.62 2.06
N LEU A 51 2.73 13.52 2.77
CA LEU A 51 4.06 13.71 2.17
C LEU A 51 4.39 12.63 1.13
N ARG A 52 4.04 11.37 1.35
CA ARG A 52 4.21 10.29 0.37
C ARG A 52 3.30 10.46 -0.84
N THR A 53 2.07 10.92 -0.62
CA THR A 53 1.15 11.26 -1.71
C THR A 53 1.71 12.40 -2.56
N LEU A 54 2.26 13.44 -1.92
CA LEU A 54 2.93 14.55 -2.60
C LEU A 54 4.13 14.05 -3.43
N GLU A 55 5.01 13.22 -2.86
CA GLU A 55 6.17 12.65 -3.55
C GLU A 55 5.77 11.87 -4.80
N THR A 56 4.79 10.97 -4.66
CA THR A 56 4.27 10.17 -5.78
C THR A 56 3.67 11.06 -6.88
N ARG A 57 2.87 12.04 -6.48
CA ARG A 57 2.22 12.95 -7.43
C ARG A 57 3.22 13.90 -8.08
N LEU A 58 4.23 14.39 -7.35
CA LEU A 58 5.34 15.17 -7.87
C LEU A 58 6.08 14.41 -8.97
N GLN A 59 6.40 13.14 -8.73
CA GLN A 59 7.07 12.31 -9.72
C GLN A 59 6.22 12.13 -10.99
N TYR A 60 4.91 11.91 -10.83
CA TYR A 60 3.99 11.85 -11.97
C TYR A 60 3.99 13.14 -12.78
N LEU A 61 3.89 14.31 -12.13
CA LEU A 61 3.84 15.61 -12.80
C LEU A 61 5.19 15.93 -13.49
N ARG A 62 6.32 15.52 -12.89
CA ARG A 62 7.64 15.64 -13.52
C ARG A 62 7.75 14.76 -14.77
N ASN A 63 7.27 13.53 -14.69
CA ASN A 63 7.22 12.62 -15.85
C ASN A 63 6.30 13.18 -16.95
N LEU A 64 5.15 13.75 -16.59
CA LEU A 64 4.24 14.40 -17.54
C LEU A 64 4.91 15.59 -18.23
N ALA A 65 5.58 16.47 -17.47
CA ALA A 65 6.30 17.61 -18.01
C ALA A 65 7.42 17.18 -18.96
N GLN A 66 8.21 16.19 -18.55
CA GLN A 66 9.26 15.61 -19.40
C GLN A 66 8.67 15.03 -20.68
N ARG A 67 7.57 14.29 -20.58
CA ARG A 67 6.92 13.67 -21.75
C ARG A 67 6.38 14.68 -22.72
N ARG A 68 5.82 15.81 -22.27
CA ARG A 68 5.40 16.93 -23.13
C ARG A 68 6.57 17.46 -23.96
N GLU A 69 7.74 17.67 -23.33
CA GLU A 69 8.93 18.16 -24.03
C GLU A 69 9.48 17.15 -25.05
N GLU A 70 9.51 15.86 -24.67
CA GLU A 70 9.91 14.79 -25.60
C GLU A 70 9.01 14.74 -26.84
N VAL A 71 7.69 14.85 -26.65
CA VAL A 71 6.71 14.82 -27.73
C VAL A 71 6.85 16.06 -28.60
N LYS A 72 6.95 17.26 -28.04
CA LYS A 72 7.18 18.50 -28.81
C LYS A 72 8.47 18.40 -29.64
N SER A 73 9.56 17.93 -29.03
CA SER A 73 10.83 17.74 -29.73
C SER A 73 10.73 16.75 -30.89
N SER A 74 10.01 15.63 -30.69
CA SER A 74 9.81 14.60 -31.73
C SER A 74 8.95 15.10 -32.89
N ILE A 75 7.94 15.93 -32.63
CA ILE A 75 7.08 16.53 -33.67
C ILE A 75 7.84 17.66 -34.41
N ALA A 76 8.61 18.46 -33.68
CA ALA A 76 9.45 19.51 -34.25
C ALA A 76 10.51 18.95 -35.20
N ALA A 77 11.12 17.80 -34.85
CA ALA A 77 12.07 17.10 -35.73
C ALA A 77 11.45 16.61 -37.05
N GLN A 78 10.10 16.53 -37.12
CA GLN A 78 9.33 16.22 -38.31
C GLN A 78 8.85 17.48 -39.06
N GLU A 79 9.25 18.70 -38.62
CA GLU A 79 8.80 19.97 -39.11
C GLU A 79 7.27 20.17 -39.11
N LYS A 80 6.57 19.53 -38.14
CA LYS A 80 5.09 19.50 -38.03
C LYS A 80 4.55 20.17 -36.77
N LEU A 81 5.40 20.71 -35.90
CA LEU A 81 4.98 21.36 -34.68
C LEU A 81 4.46 22.78 -34.99
N THR A 82 3.15 22.98 -34.77
CA THR A 82 2.53 24.31 -34.85
C THR A 82 2.40 24.92 -33.44
N ASP A 83 2.20 26.25 -33.37
CA ASP A 83 2.03 26.95 -32.09
C ASP A 83 0.76 26.45 -31.33
N GLU A 84 -0.32 26.16 -32.08
CA GLU A 84 -1.56 25.63 -31.51
C GLU A 84 -1.35 24.23 -30.94
N LEU A 85 -0.61 23.34 -31.64
CA LEU A 85 -0.31 21.98 -31.18
C LEU A 85 0.62 22.01 -29.96
N ALA A 86 1.65 22.86 -29.99
CA ALA A 86 2.54 23.04 -28.86
C ALA A 86 1.77 23.48 -27.61
N LYS A 87 0.85 24.45 -27.77
CA LYS A 87 -0.04 24.89 -26.69
C LYS A 87 -0.96 23.79 -26.20
N ALA A 88 -1.57 23.02 -27.09
CA ALA A 88 -2.44 21.88 -26.72
C ALA A 88 -1.67 20.80 -25.94
N ILE A 89 -0.42 20.48 -26.33
CA ILE A 89 0.46 19.55 -25.60
C ILE A 89 0.80 20.10 -24.21
N ASP A 90 1.08 21.39 -24.10
CA ASP A 90 1.40 22.04 -22.83
C ASP A 90 0.19 22.11 -21.88
N GLU A 91 -1.03 22.19 -22.40
CA GLU A 91 -2.28 22.22 -21.64
C GLU A 91 -2.84 20.82 -21.32
N ALA A 92 -2.33 19.76 -21.96
CA ALA A 92 -2.80 18.39 -21.72
C ALA A 92 -2.59 17.96 -20.26
N ALA A 93 -3.65 17.65 -19.52
CA ALA A 93 -3.61 17.39 -18.07
C ALA A 93 -3.07 16.00 -17.71
N THR A 94 -3.07 15.08 -18.66
CA THR A 94 -2.70 13.67 -18.44
C THR A 94 -1.75 13.15 -19.51
N LEU A 95 -1.01 12.08 -19.17
CA LEU A 95 -0.18 11.38 -20.15
C LEU A 95 -1.01 10.84 -21.33
N ALA A 96 -2.24 10.38 -21.08
CA ALA A 96 -3.14 9.91 -22.13
C ALA A 96 -3.47 11.01 -23.15
N GLU A 97 -3.75 12.23 -22.69
CA GLU A 97 -4.01 13.36 -23.57
C GLU A 97 -2.75 13.75 -24.38
N VAL A 98 -1.56 13.70 -23.78
CA VAL A 98 -0.29 13.93 -24.50
C VAL A 98 -0.07 12.86 -25.58
N GLU A 99 -0.30 11.59 -25.25
CA GLU A 99 -0.16 10.49 -26.20
C GLU A 99 -1.18 10.57 -27.34
N ASP A 100 -2.42 11.00 -27.08
CA ASP A 100 -3.42 11.22 -28.12
C ASP A 100 -2.99 12.32 -29.10
N LEU A 101 -2.47 13.46 -28.60
CA LEU A 101 -1.93 14.55 -29.44
C LEU A 101 -0.70 14.10 -30.23
N TYR A 102 0.13 13.22 -29.68
CA TYR A 102 1.31 12.69 -30.36
C TYR A 102 0.98 11.61 -31.41
N ARG A 103 -0.16 10.93 -31.28
CA ARG A 103 -0.51 9.73 -32.04
C ARG A 103 -0.43 9.89 -33.58
N PRO A 104 -0.89 11.00 -34.21
CA PRO A 104 -0.74 11.23 -35.65
C PRO A 104 0.73 11.32 -36.11
N TYR A 105 1.65 11.67 -35.23
CA TYR A 105 3.07 11.92 -35.51
C TYR A 105 3.98 10.76 -35.11
N LYS A 106 3.42 9.79 -34.36
CA LYS A 106 4.18 8.63 -33.86
C LYS A 106 4.58 7.72 -35.02
N PRO A 107 5.84 7.30 -35.12
CA PRO A 107 6.26 6.31 -36.12
C PRO A 107 5.42 5.04 -36.03
N LYS A 108 4.76 4.68 -37.12
CA LYS A 108 3.91 3.51 -37.20
C LYS A 108 4.57 2.40 -38.00
N ARG A 109 4.21 1.15 -37.70
CA ARG A 109 4.50 0.02 -38.59
C ARG A 109 3.67 0.17 -39.87
N ARG A 110 4.04 -0.56 -40.93
CA ARG A 110 3.33 -0.55 -42.21
C ARG A 110 1.84 -0.92 -42.02
N THR A 111 0.95 0.05 -42.15
CA THR A 111 -0.50 -0.07 -41.98
C THR A 111 -1.18 -0.09 -43.35
N ARG A 112 -2.49 -0.41 -43.40
CA ARG A 112 -3.27 -0.27 -44.64
C ARG A 112 -3.25 1.17 -45.16
N ALA A 113 -3.34 2.14 -44.24
CA ALA A 113 -3.26 3.56 -44.58
C ALA A 113 -1.90 3.93 -45.19
N THR A 114 -0.78 3.44 -44.64
CA THR A 114 0.55 3.67 -45.22
C THR A 114 0.70 3.08 -46.60
N ILE A 115 0.16 1.87 -46.83
CA ILE A 115 0.14 1.24 -48.16
C ILE A 115 -0.69 2.09 -49.12
N ALA A 116 -1.86 2.59 -48.72
CA ALA A 116 -2.69 3.45 -49.55
C ALA A 116 -2.01 4.80 -49.86
N LYS A 117 -1.25 5.37 -48.93
CA LYS A 117 -0.43 6.56 -49.17
C LYS A 117 0.70 6.32 -50.16
N GLU A 118 1.39 5.16 -50.06
CA GLU A 118 2.40 4.72 -51.04
C GLU A 118 1.82 4.61 -52.45
N LYS A 119 0.54 4.21 -52.59
CA LYS A 119 -0.20 4.18 -53.84
C LYS A 119 -0.62 5.57 -54.37
N GLY A 120 -0.38 6.65 -53.60
CA GLY A 120 -0.72 8.02 -54.00
C GLY A 120 -2.17 8.44 -53.74
N LEU A 121 -2.87 7.75 -52.80
CA LEU A 121 -4.30 7.99 -52.55
C LEU A 121 -4.56 9.04 -51.45
N GLU A 122 -3.51 9.64 -50.87
CA GLU A 122 -3.66 10.67 -49.81
C GLU A 122 -4.39 11.93 -50.29
N PRO A 123 -4.12 12.48 -51.52
CA PRO A 123 -4.87 13.63 -51.99
C PRO A 123 -6.36 13.37 -52.24
N LEU A 124 -6.72 12.10 -52.64
CA LEU A 124 -8.12 11.69 -52.74
C LEU A 124 -8.80 11.67 -51.37
N ALA A 125 -8.12 11.09 -50.37
CA ALA A 125 -8.60 11.10 -48.98
C ALA A 125 -8.80 12.53 -48.46
N ASP A 126 -7.87 13.44 -48.71
CA ASP A 126 -7.97 14.85 -48.33
C ASP A 126 -9.14 15.56 -48.98
N ALA A 127 -9.35 15.36 -50.30
CA ALA A 127 -10.47 15.92 -51.05
C ALA A 127 -11.83 15.44 -50.51
N ILE A 128 -11.95 14.16 -50.20
CA ILE A 128 -13.17 13.55 -49.62
C ILE A 128 -13.38 14.09 -48.20
N PHE A 129 -12.32 14.16 -47.38
CA PHE A 129 -12.40 14.62 -45.96
C PHE A 129 -12.77 16.12 -45.83
N ALA A 130 -12.45 16.94 -46.84
CA ALA A 130 -12.83 18.35 -46.84
C ALA A 130 -14.36 18.53 -46.78
N GLN A 131 -15.14 17.56 -47.32
CA GLN A 131 -16.60 17.55 -47.25
C GLN A 131 -17.27 18.86 -47.67
N THR A 132 -16.76 19.51 -48.72
CA THR A 132 -17.35 20.76 -49.22
C THR A 132 -18.71 20.49 -49.88
N LEU A 133 -19.66 21.42 -49.75
CA LEU A 133 -21.00 21.27 -50.28
C LEU A 133 -21.05 21.20 -51.81
N LYS A 134 -19.99 21.67 -52.48
CA LYS A 134 -19.90 21.73 -53.95
C LYS A 134 -18.93 20.71 -54.53
N MET A 135 -18.45 19.76 -53.77
CA MET A 135 -17.57 18.71 -54.27
C MET A 135 -18.34 17.69 -55.09
N ASP A 136 -17.66 17.02 -56.01
CA ASP A 136 -18.20 15.88 -56.71
C ASP A 136 -18.35 14.70 -55.75
N ALA A 137 -19.17 13.73 -56.14
CA ALA A 137 -19.32 12.47 -55.35
C ALA A 137 -17.98 11.75 -55.27
N PRO A 138 -17.69 11.04 -54.16
CA PRO A 138 -16.43 10.32 -53.95
C PRO A 138 -16.04 9.42 -55.11
N GLU A 139 -17.02 8.74 -55.74
CA GLU A 139 -16.84 7.85 -56.90
C GLU A 139 -16.31 8.62 -58.11
N VAL A 140 -16.78 9.84 -58.33
CA VAL A 140 -16.32 10.71 -59.45
C VAL A 140 -14.88 11.18 -59.16
N LEU A 141 -14.58 11.57 -57.96
CA LEU A 141 -13.23 11.99 -57.58
C LEU A 141 -12.23 10.84 -57.68
N ALA A 142 -12.64 9.61 -57.35
CA ALA A 142 -11.79 8.42 -57.34
C ALA A 142 -11.33 8.03 -58.75
N GLN A 143 -12.11 8.36 -59.81
CA GLN A 143 -11.74 8.05 -61.19
C GLN A 143 -10.36 8.60 -61.59
N ALA A 144 -9.98 9.77 -61.10
CA ALA A 144 -8.69 10.40 -61.38
C ALA A 144 -7.49 9.70 -60.71
N TYR A 145 -7.73 8.76 -59.82
CA TYR A 145 -6.70 8.08 -59.02
C TYR A 145 -6.54 6.59 -59.36
N ILE A 146 -7.18 6.13 -60.46
CA ILE A 146 -6.96 4.80 -61.00
C ILE A 146 -5.57 4.74 -61.60
N ASP A 147 -4.71 3.86 -61.06
CA ASP A 147 -3.32 3.67 -61.47
C ASP A 147 -2.95 2.18 -61.32
N PRO A 148 -3.12 1.36 -62.37
CA PRO A 148 -2.78 -0.06 -62.30
C PRO A 148 -1.31 -0.34 -61.98
N GLU A 149 -0.37 0.56 -62.34
CA GLU A 149 1.04 0.38 -62.03
C GLU A 149 1.31 0.48 -60.52
N LYS A 150 0.48 1.21 -59.81
CA LYS A 150 0.49 1.30 -58.34
C LYS A 150 -0.46 0.32 -57.65
N GLY A 151 -1.11 -0.54 -58.41
CA GLY A 151 -2.08 -1.51 -57.90
C GLY A 151 -3.39 -0.90 -57.45
N VAL A 152 -3.87 0.14 -58.17
CA VAL A 152 -5.21 0.74 -58.03
C VAL A 152 -5.90 0.53 -59.39
N GLU A 153 -6.62 -0.59 -59.51
CA GLU A 153 -7.19 -1.01 -60.78
C GLU A 153 -8.62 -0.48 -61.02
N THR A 154 -9.36 -0.23 -59.94
CA THR A 154 -10.78 0.16 -59.96
C THR A 154 -11.04 1.39 -59.08
N ILE A 155 -12.26 1.97 -59.30
CA ILE A 155 -12.78 3.04 -58.43
C ILE A 155 -12.90 2.55 -57.00
N GLU A 156 -13.33 1.32 -56.82
CA GLU A 156 -13.49 0.65 -55.51
C GLU A 156 -12.14 0.53 -54.81
N ASP A 157 -11.05 0.18 -55.52
CA ASP A 157 -9.68 0.15 -54.93
C ASP A 157 -9.22 1.54 -54.45
N ALA A 158 -9.49 2.58 -55.26
CA ALA A 158 -9.16 3.94 -54.89
C ALA A 158 -9.94 4.40 -53.66
N LEU A 159 -11.24 4.13 -53.62
CA LEU A 159 -12.09 4.44 -52.45
C LEU A 159 -11.74 3.63 -51.23
N ALA A 160 -11.41 2.35 -51.36
CA ALA A 160 -10.97 1.51 -50.24
C ALA A 160 -9.66 2.05 -49.63
N GLY A 161 -8.69 2.43 -50.48
CA GLY A 161 -7.45 3.06 -49.99
C GLY A 161 -7.68 4.41 -49.31
N ALA A 162 -8.55 5.27 -49.90
CA ALA A 162 -8.94 6.53 -49.27
C ALA A 162 -9.65 6.28 -47.93
N SER A 163 -10.53 5.29 -47.85
CA SER A 163 -11.21 4.89 -46.61
C SER A 163 -10.22 4.45 -45.55
N ASP A 164 -9.22 3.62 -45.90
CA ASP A 164 -8.19 3.18 -44.95
C ASP A 164 -7.38 4.37 -44.36
N ILE A 165 -7.02 5.36 -45.20
CA ILE A 165 -6.34 6.58 -44.77
C ILE A 165 -7.22 7.38 -43.82
N LEU A 166 -8.49 7.57 -44.16
CA LEU A 166 -9.42 8.37 -43.36
C LEU A 166 -9.81 7.67 -42.06
N ALA A 167 -10.00 6.34 -42.10
CA ALA A 167 -10.28 5.56 -40.87
C ALA A 167 -9.13 5.69 -39.86
N GLU A 168 -7.87 5.62 -40.33
CA GLU A 168 -6.70 5.84 -39.45
C GLU A 168 -6.65 7.28 -38.94
N ARG A 169 -6.92 8.27 -39.79
CA ARG A 169 -6.98 9.69 -39.39
C ARG A 169 -8.02 9.94 -38.30
N ILE A 170 -9.22 9.39 -38.44
CA ILE A 170 -10.30 9.49 -37.45
C ILE A 170 -9.89 8.81 -36.13
N SER A 171 -9.26 7.62 -36.24
CA SER A 171 -8.82 6.88 -35.04
C SER A 171 -7.69 7.56 -34.28
N ASP A 172 -6.92 8.40 -34.94
CA ASP A 172 -5.81 9.17 -34.35
C ASP A 172 -6.23 10.56 -33.85
N ASP A 173 -7.46 10.99 -34.14
CA ASP A 173 -7.97 12.28 -33.73
C ASP A 173 -8.14 12.37 -32.20
N ALA A 174 -7.47 13.31 -31.56
CA ALA A 174 -7.45 13.46 -30.12
C ALA A 174 -8.83 13.80 -29.54
N GLU A 175 -9.65 14.62 -30.24
CA GLU A 175 -10.98 15.00 -29.78
C GLU A 175 -11.98 13.83 -29.91
N VAL A 176 -11.88 13.04 -30.97
CA VAL A 176 -12.65 11.81 -31.13
C VAL A 176 -12.34 10.85 -30.00
N ARG A 177 -11.06 10.60 -29.71
CA ARG A 177 -10.63 9.70 -28.63
C ARG A 177 -11.07 10.21 -27.26
N LYS A 178 -10.91 11.49 -26.99
CA LYS A 178 -11.35 12.12 -25.74
C LYS A 178 -12.86 11.99 -25.52
N SER A 179 -13.64 12.21 -26.57
CA SER A 179 -15.09 12.09 -26.55
C SER A 179 -15.54 10.65 -26.30
N LEU A 180 -14.92 9.68 -27.00
CA LEU A 180 -15.18 8.24 -26.78
C LEU A 180 -14.76 7.77 -25.39
N ARG A 181 -13.61 8.20 -24.90
CA ARG A 181 -13.15 7.88 -23.52
C ARG A 181 -14.17 8.37 -22.50
N THR A 182 -14.68 9.57 -22.67
CA THR A 182 -15.71 10.16 -21.80
C THR A 182 -17.00 9.35 -21.87
N LEU A 183 -17.42 8.95 -23.06
CA LEU A 183 -18.62 8.13 -23.29
C LEU A 183 -18.47 6.76 -22.62
N MET A 184 -17.35 6.07 -22.86
CA MET A 184 -17.08 4.73 -22.30
C MET A 184 -17.00 4.76 -20.77
N ASN A 185 -16.39 5.75 -20.18
CA ASN A 185 -16.36 5.90 -18.71
C ASN A 185 -17.75 6.14 -18.12
N ARG A 186 -18.63 6.82 -18.83
CA ARG A 186 -19.97 7.18 -18.33
C ARG A 186 -21.00 6.07 -18.59
N HIS A 187 -21.02 5.50 -19.80
CA HIS A 187 -22.04 4.58 -20.29
C HIS A 187 -21.52 3.16 -20.56
N GLY A 188 -20.21 2.96 -20.47
CA GLY A 188 -19.60 1.67 -20.72
C GLY A 188 -20.03 0.61 -19.72
N THR A 189 -20.05 -0.64 -20.19
CA THR A 189 -20.42 -1.82 -19.42
C THR A 189 -19.29 -2.85 -19.48
N ALA A 190 -18.91 -3.37 -18.31
CA ALA A 190 -18.06 -4.55 -18.20
C ALA A 190 -18.92 -5.80 -18.21
N ARG A 191 -18.56 -6.76 -19.04
CA ARG A 191 -19.23 -8.07 -19.13
C ARG A 191 -18.21 -9.17 -19.01
N SER A 192 -18.60 -10.27 -18.36
CA SER A 192 -17.82 -11.50 -18.41
C SER A 192 -18.72 -12.71 -18.52
N ALA A 193 -18.19 -13.72 -19.20
CA ALA A 193 -18.82 -15.02 -19.38
C ALA A 193 -17.81 -16.13 -19.08
N ALA A 194 -18.28 -17.33 -18.80
CA ALA A 194 -17.43 -18.51 -18.71
C ALA A 194 -16.66 -18.72 -20.03
N ALA A 195 -15.36 -18.99 -19.94
CA ALA A 195 -14.53 -19.24 -21.12
C ALA A 195 -14.74 -20.63 -21.72
N LYS A 196 -15.22 -21.59 -20.90
CA LYS A 196 -15.52 -22.98 -21.27
C LYS A 196 -16.90 -23.37 -20.75
N ASP A 197 -17.59 -24.24 -21.46
CA ASP A 197 -18.92 -24.72 -21.07
C ASP A 197 -18.89 -25.71 -19.92
N GLU A 198 -17.73 -26.36 -19.64
CA GLU A 198 -17.55 -27.29 -18.52
C GLU A 198 -16.86 -26.58 -17.36
N GLU A 199 -17.52 -26.60 -16.22
CA GLU A 199 -17.01 -26.12 -14.95
C GLU A 199 -16.11 -27.19 -14.30
N ASP A 200 -14.88 -26.81 -13.97
CA ASP A 200 -13.99 -27.61 -13.13
C ASP A 200 -13.83 -26.96 -11.73
N ASP A 201 -13.27 -27.72 -10.76
CA ASP A 201 -13.10 -27.24 -9.39
C ASP A 201 -12.23 -25.95 -9.32
N LYS A 202 -11.35 -25.73 -10.30
CA LYS A 202 -10.47 -24.56 -10.33
C LYS A 202 -11.20 -23.33 -10.84
N THR A 203 -12.14 -23.49 -11.77
CA THR A 203 -12.92 -22.38 -12.33
C THR A 203 -14.12 -22.01 -11.46
N ALA A 204 -14.57 -22.91 -10.58
CA ALA A 204 -15.71 -22.72 -9.68
C ALA A 204 -15.61 -21.46 -8.80
N VAL A 205 -14.40 -21.02 -8.48
CA VAL A 205 -14.17 -19.78 -7.69
C VAL A 205 -14.64 -18.52 -8.43
N TYR A 206 -14.75 -18.57 -9.77
CA TYR A 206 -15.20 -17.47 -10.62
C TYR A 206 -16.69 -17.54 -10.97
N ARG A 207 -17.46 -18.49 -10.43
CA ARG A 207 -18.87 -18.72 -10.77
C ARG A 207 -19.72 -17.45 -10.75
N GLN A 208 -19.47 -16.54 -9.81
CA GLN A 208 -20.19 -15.25 -9.73
C GLN A 208 -19.94 -14.31 -10.91
N TYR A 209 -18.92 -14.59 -11.73
CA TYR A 209 -18.54 -13.82 -12.92
C TYR A 209 -18.88 -14.53 -14.23
N PHE A 210 -19.51 -15.71 -14.22
CA PHE A 210 -19.85 -16.44 -15.44
C PHE A 210 -20.97 -15.77 -16.25
N GLU A 211 -21.82 -15.00 -15.59
CA GLU A 211 -22.87 -14.17 -16.22
C GLU A 211 -22.85 -12.78 -15.57
N PHE A 212 -21.73 -12.09 -15.70
CA PHE A 212 -21.54 -10.80 -15.04
C PHE A 212 -21.74 -9.65 -16.02
N SER A 213 -22.49 -8.63 -15.58
CA SER A 213 -22.66 -7.38 -16.33
C SER A 213 -22.85 -6.22 -15.36
N GLN A 214 -21.98 -5.21 -15.46
CA GLN A 214 -22.04 -4.04 -14.58
C GLN A 214 -21.52 -2.79 -15.29
N PRO A 215 -22.12 -1.60 -15.06
CA PRO A 215 -21.56 -0.34 -15.52
C PRO A 215 -20.13 -0.15 -15.03
N ILE A 216 -19.23 0.29 -15.90
CA ILE A 216 -17.81 0.50 -15.59
C ILE A 216 -17.64 1.46 -14.40
N SER A 217 -18.47 2.52 -14.35
CA SER A 217 -18.47 3.51 -13.27
C SER A 217 -18.81 2.96 -11.87
N ARG A 218 -19.28 1.73 -11.78
CA ARG A 218 -19.65 1.05 -10.52
C ARG A 218 -18.73 -0.13 -10.18
N LEU A 219 -17.76 -0.44 -11.04
CA LEU A 219 -16.82 -1.53 -10.80
C LEU A 219 -15.97 -1.22 -9.56
N GLN A 220 -15.89 -2.22 -8.68
CA GLN A 220 -15.03 -2.18 -7.51
C GLN A 220 -13.65 -2.78 -7.85
N SER A 221 -12.60 -2.30 -7.20
CA SER A 221 -11.22 -2.73 -7.45
C SER A 221 -11.04 -4.24 -7.36
N HIS A 222 -11.63 -4.89 -6.36
CA HIS A 222 -11.57 -6.35 -6.22
C HIS A 222 -12.26 -7.11 -7.36
N GLN A 223 -13.31 -6.52 -7.97
CA GLN A 223 -13.99 -7.11 -9.14
C GLN A 223 -13.08 -7.03 -10.38
N VAL A 224 -12.44 -5.88 -10.60
CA VAL A 224 -11.48 -5.70 -11.70
C VAL A 224 -10.34 -6.72 -11.59
N LEU A 225 -9.75 -6.88 -10.41
CA LEU A 225 -8.67 -7.83 -10.18
C LEU A 225 -9.13 -9.29 -10.34
N ALA A 226 -10.36 -9.61 -9.89
CA ALA A 226 -10.95 -10.93 -10.08
C ALA A 226 -11.19 -11.25 -11.57
N LEU A 227 -11.74 -10.30 -12.33
CA LEU A 227 -11.96 -10.44 -13.76
C LEU A 227 -10.64 -10.64 -14.52
N ASN A 228 -9.62 -9.82 -14.20
CA ASN A 228 -8.29 -9.94 -14.80
C ASN A 228 -7.63 -11.29 -14.50
N ARG A 229 -7.72 -11.77 -13.25
CA ARG A 229 -7.19 -13.08 -12.86
C ARG A 229 -7.95 -14.21 -13.56
N GLY A 230 -9.28 -14.18 -13.55
CA GLY A 230 -10.11 -15.20 -14.18
C GLY A 230 -9.88 -15.31 -15.71
N GLU A 231 -9.64 -14.18 -16.37
CA GLU A 231 -9.28 -14.16 -17.80
C GLU A 231 -7.88 -14.73 -18.04
N ARG A 232 -6.89 -14.34 -17.23
CA ARG A 232 -5.51 -14.86 -17.31
C ARG A 232 -5.44 -16.38 -17.06
N GLU A 233 -6.26 -16.89 -16.16
CA GLU A 233 -6.37 -18.31 -15.86
C GLU A 233 -7.25 -19.08 -16.86
N GLY A 234 -7.83 -18.38 -17.86
CA GLY A 234 -8.66 -18.96 -18.89
C GLY A 234 -10.04 -19.45 -18.41
N ALA A 235 -10.49 -18.95 -17.25
CA ALA A 235 -11.81 -19.23 -16.69
C ALA A 235 -12.89 -18.29 -17.24
N LEU A 236 -12.53 -17.06 -17.56
CA LEU A 236 -13.45 -16.02 -18.00
C LEU A 236 -13.05 -15.45 -19.37
N LYS A 237 -14.06 -14.99 -20.09
CA LYS A 237 -13.94 -14.05 -21.22
C LYS A 237 -14.48 -12.72 -20.76
N VAL A 238 -13.65 -11.68 -20.77
CA VAL A 238 -14.01 -10.34 -20.28
C VAL A 238 -14.03 -9.37 -21.45
N SER A 239 -15.02 -8.49 -21.50
CA SER A 239 -15.12 -7.40 -22.47
C SER A 239 -15.62 -6.11 -21.82
N LEU A 240 -15.11 -4.99 -22.34
CA LEU A 240 -15.59 -3.65 -21.99
C LEU A 240 -16.15 -3.02 -23.26
N SER A 241 -17.41 -2.67 -23.26
CA SER A 241 -18.08 -2.12 -24.42
C SER A 241 -19.07 -1.00 -24.06
N VAL A 242 -19.35 -0.16 -25.02
CA VAL A 242 -20.44 0.82 -24.99
C VAL A 242 -21.40 0.51 -26.13
N ASP A 243 -22.61 1.03 -26.08
CA ASP A 243 -23.54 0.88 -27.20
C ASP A 243 -22.91 1.42 -28.49
N ARG A 244 -22.93 0.58 -29.56
CA ARG A 244 -22.27 0.89 -30.82
C ARG A 244 -22.86 2.13 -31.51
N ASP A 245 -24.17 2.29 -31.41
CA ASP A 245 -24.85 3.40 -32.08
C ASP A 245 -24.54 4.72 -31.32
N GLU A 246 -24.46 4.70 -29.97
CA GLU A 246 -24.00 5.86 -29.18
C GLU A 246 -22.56 6.23 -29.55
N ALA A 247 -21.66 5.24 -29.67
CA ALA A 247 -20.27 5.46 -30.04
C ALA A 247 -20.16 6.08 -31.43
N LEU A 248 -20.87 5.52 -32.42
CA LEU A 248 -20.88 6.06 -33.79
C LEU A 248 -21.46 7.47 -33.85
N GLN A 249 -22.52 7.76 -33.10
CA GLN A 249 -23.07 9.11 -33.04
C GLN A 249 -22.04 10.11 -32.43
N CYS A 250 -21.31 9.67 -31.40
CA CYS A 250 -20.24 10.47 -30.80
C CYS A 250 -19.15 10.82 -31.83
N ILE A 251 -18.66 9.84 -32.60
CA ILE A 251 -17.64 10.04 -33.63
C ILE A 251 -18.18 10.92 -34.77
N ARG A 252 -19.36 10.56 -35.32
CA ARG A 252 -19.94 11.25 -36.47
C ARG A 252 -20.25 12.72 -36.21
N ARG A 253 -20.58 13.08 -34.95
CA ARG A 253 -20.81 14.48 -34.54
C ARG A 253 -19.60 15.39 -34.76
N GLY A 254 -18.38 14.87 -34.54
CA GLY A 254 -17.15 15.60 -34.74
C GLY A 254 -16.60 15.57 -36.16
N VAL A 255 -16.95 14.54 -36.95
CA VAL A 255 -16.31 14.23 -38.25
C VAL A 255 -17.20 14.51 -39.43
N VAL A 256 -18.52 14.18 -39.36
CA VAL A 256 -19.43 14.23 -40.51
C VAL A 256 -20.00 15.63 -40.69
N LYS A 257 -19.88 16.19 -41.90
CA LYS A 257 -20.49 17.49 -42.29
C LYS A 257 -21.81 17.22 -43.04
N PRO A 258 -22.96 17.65 -42.48
CA PRO A 258 -24.27 17.45 -43.11
C PRO A 258 -24.37 18.12 -44.46
N GLY A 259 -25.03 17.47 -45.44
CA GLY A 259 -25.29 17.99 -46.76
C GLY A 259 -24.14 17.83 -47.76
N SER A 260 -22.97 17.36 -47.35
CA SER A 260 -21.87 17.03 -48.29
C SER A 260 -22.20 15.78 -49.14
N PRO A 261 -21.82 15.76 -50.41
CA PRO A 261 -21.90 14.56 -51.27
C PRO A 261 -21.11 13.36 -50.69
N ALA A 262 -20.07 13.60 -49.88
CA ALA A 262 -19.25 12.59 -49.21
C ALA A 262 -19.86 12.08 -47.88
N MET A 263 -21.00 12.60 -47.44
CA MET A 263 -21.54 12.34 -46.09
C MET A 263 -21.72 10.84 -45.82
N GLU A 264 -22.32 10.09 -46.70
CA GLU A 264 -22.57 8.63 -46.49
C GLU A 264 -21.26 7.83 -46.55
N PHE A 265 -20.32 8.22 -47.42
CA PHE A 265 -18.99 7.62 -47.45
C PHE A 265 -18.25 7.84 -46.16
N ILE A 266 -18.22 9.09 -45.62
CA ILE A 266 -17.58 9.38 -44.34
C ILE A 266 -18.25 8.66 -43.16
N LYS A 267 -19.57 8.48 -43.18
CA LYS A 267 -20.25 7.65 -42.17
C LYS A 267 -19.75 6.20 -42.19
N SER A 268 -19.61 5.59 -43.38
CA SER A 268 -19.08 4.24 -43.51
C SER A 268 -17.61 4.16 -43.04
N VAL A 269 -16.82 5.18 -43.32
CA VAL A 269 -15.44 5.30 -42.79
C VAL A 269 -15.41 5.41 -41.25
N CYS A 270 -16.35 6.16 -40.65
CA CYS A 270 -16.49 6.19 -39.19
C CYS A 270 -16.79 4.83 -38.60
N ASP A 271 -17.64 4.04 -39.26
CA ASP A 271 -18.01 2.69 -38.86
C ASP A 271 -16.77 1.76 -38.90
N ASP A 272 -16.02 1.74 -40.01
CA ASP A 272 -14.76 0.98 -40.12
C ASP A 272 -13.72 1.44 -39.12
N SER A 273 -13.57 2.76 -38.95
CA SER A 273 -12.64 3.32 -37.94
C SER A 273 -13.00 2.87 -36.53
N TYR A 274 -14.27 2.86 -36.16
CA TYR A 274 -14.72 2.40 -34.86
C TYR A 274 -14.47 0.89 -34.68
N ASP A 275 -15.06 0.08 -35.52
CA ASP A 275 -15.06 -1.39 -35.37
C ASP A 275 -13.63 -1.97 -35.41
N ARG A 276 -12.78 -1.46 -36.30
CA ARG A 276 -11.45 -1.99 -36.54
C ARG A 276 -10.34 -1.36 -35.74
N LEU A 277 -10.42 -0.08 -35.42
CA LEU A 277 -9.31 0.68 -34.82
C LEU A 277 -9.63 1.25 -33.43
N LEU A 278 -10.75 1.97 -33.31
CA LEU A 278 -11.07 2.70 -32.09
C LEU A 278 -11.53 1.77 -30.97
N GLU A 279 -12.55 0.92 -31.21
CA GLU A 279 -13.10 0.04 -30.17
C GLU A 279 -12.03 -0.84 -29.52
N PRO A 280 -11.19 -1.60 -30.25
CA PRO A 280 -10.16 -2.43 -29.65
C PRO A 280 -9.05 -1.62 -28.94
N SER A 281 -8.77 -0.40 -29.44
CA SER A 281 -7.78 0.49 -28.83
C SER A 281 -8.29 1.10 -27.55
N MET A 282 -9.54 1.58 -27.53
CA MET A 282 -10.17 2.21 -26.39
C MET A 282 -10.48 1.20 -25.29
N GLU A 283 -10.90 -0.02 -25.65
CA GLU A 283 -11.09 -1.11 -24.69
C GLU A 283 -9.79 -1.41 -23.95
N ARG A 284 -8.66 -1.58 -24.66
CA ARG A 284 -7.35 -1.82 -24.04
C ARG A 284 -6.92 -0.67 -23.11
N GLU A 285 -7.11 0.56 -23.56
CA GLU A 285 -6.79 1.76 -22.79
C GLU A 285 -7.61 1.79 -21.48
N LEU A 286 -8.91 1.56 -21.58
CA LEU A 286 -9.81 1.56 -20.44
C LEU A 286 -9.53 0.40 -19.49
N ARG A 287 -9.22 -0.80 -20.00
CA ARG A 287 -8.79 -1.94 -19.19
C ARG A 287 -7.52 -1.63 -18.42
N THR A 288 -6.55 -1.00 -19.05
CA THR A 288 -5.31 -0.57 -18.38
C THR A 288 -5.63 0.42 -17.27
N ALA A 289 -6.40 1.47 -17.57
CA ALA A 289 -6.75 2.49 -16.56
C ALA A 289 -7.53 1.89 -15.36
N LEU A 290 -8.47 0.97 -15.61
CA LEU A 290 -9.19 0.27 -14.54
C LEU A 290 -8.27 -0.63 -13.72
N THR A 291 -7.33 -1.30 -14.37
CA THR A 291 -6.34 -2.16 -13.70
C THR A 291 -5.41 -1.35 -12.83
N ASP A 292 -4.92 -0.21 -13.33
CA ASP A 292 -4.03 0.68 -12.57
C ASP A 292 -4.75 1.24 -11.33
N MET A 293 -5.99 1.71 -11.49
CA MET A 293 -6.83 2.17 -10.37
C MET A 293 -7.06 1.04 -9.34
N ALA A 294 -7.35 -0.18 -9.81
CA ALA A 294 -7.60 -1.32 -8.93
C ALA A 294 -6.32 -1.76 -8.19
N ASN A 295 -5.18 -1.73 -8.86
CA ASN A 295 -3.87 -1.99 -8.25
C ASN A 295 -3.54 -0.97 -7.16
N GLU A 296 -3.69 0.32 -7.44
CA GLU A 296 -3.45 1.39 -6.49
C GLU A 296 -4.30 1.21 -5.23
N GLN A 297 -5.60 0.96 -5.39
CA GLN A 297 -6.51 0.74 -4.26
C GLN A 297 -6.15 -0.52 -3.47
N ALA A 298 -5.79 -1.62 -4.14
CA ALA A 298 -5.40 -2.86 -3.47
C ALA A 298 -4.08 -2.70 -2.69
N ILE A 299 -3.10 -2.01 -3.26
CA ILE A 299 -1.84 -1.68 -2.59
C ILE A 299 -2.11 -0.79 -1.38
N HIS A 300 -2.96 0.23 -1.52
CA HIS A 300 -3.37 1.10 -0.41
C HIS A 300 -4.02 0.31 0.72
N ASN A 301 -4.97 -0.57 0.42
CA ASN A 301 -5.62 -1.43 1.41
C ASN A 301 -4.62 -2.36 2.10
N PHE A 302 -3.65 -2.90 1.37
CA PHE A 302 -2.57 -3.70 1.95
C PHE A 302 -1.74 -2.87 2.93
N ALA A 303 -1.34 -1.66 2.55
CA ALA A 303 -0.59 -0.74 3.40
C ALA A 303 -1.35 -0.39 4.69
N LEU A 304 -2.67 -0.12 4.58
CA LEU A 304 -3.54 0.13 5.72
C LEU A 304 -3.60 -1.05 6.69
N ASN A 305 -3.63 -2.28 6.19
CA ASN A 305 -3.68 -3.48 7.02
C ASN A 305 -2.30 -3.83 7.63
N LEU A 306 -1.20 -3.52 6.95
CA LEU A 306 0.15 -3.79 7.43
C LEU A 306 0.51 -2.92 8.64
N ARG A 307 0.21 -1.63 8.62
CA ARG A 307 0.58 -0.69 9.66
C ARG A 307 0.15 -1.12 11.07
N PRO A 308 -1.13 -1.47 11.32
CA PRO A 308 -1.58 -1.91 12.64
C PRO A 308 -0.93 -3.22 13.10
N LEU A 309 -0.60 -4.13 12.18
CA LEU A 309 0.13 -5.36 12.53
C LEU A 309 1.53 -5.04 13.09
N LEU A 310 2.24 -4.10 12.45
CA LEU A 310 3.55 -3.65 12.91
C LEU A 310 3.47 -2.84 14.21
N MET A 311 2.38 -2.09 14.40
CA MET A 311 2.17 -1.20 15.55
C MET A 311 1.43 -1.86 16.70
N GLN A 312 1.27 -3.18 16.69
CA GLN A 312 0.67 -3.90 17.84
C GLN A 312 1.47 -3.63 19.12
N PRO A 313 0.78 -3.39 20.26
CA PRO A 313 1.46 -3.19 21.55
C PRO A 313 2.29 -4.40 21.92
N PRO A 314 3.55 -4.20 22.33
CA PRO A 314 4.43 -5.27 22.77
C PRO A 314 4.07 -5.77 24.18
N VAL A 315 4.29 -7.06 24.45
CA VAL A 315 4.20 -7.65 25.80
C VAL A 315 5.62 -7.79 26.33
N LYS A 316 6.14 -6.72 26.94
CA LYS A 316 7.53 -6.63 27.41
C LYS A 316 7.71 -7.18 28.83
N GLY A 317 8.96 -7.50 29.19
CA GLY A 317 9.38 -7.79 30.55
C GLY A 317 8.96 -9.14 31.11
N ALA A 318 8.68 -10.12 30.24
CA ALA A 318 8.30 -11.45 30.67
C ALA A 318 8.92 -12.55 29.79
N VAL A 319 9.33 -13.65 30.43
CA VAL A 319 9.77 -14.86 29.74
C VAL A 319 8.59 -15.43 28.96
N THR A 320 8.80 -15.70 27.68
CA THR A 320 7.75 -16.13 26.76
C THR A 320 8.11 -17.48 26.11
N MET A 321 7.14 -18.38 26.05
CA MET A 321 7.25 -19.64 25.32
C MET A 321 6.50 -19.57 24.01
N GLY A 322 7.19 -19.72 22.88
CA GLY A 322 6.61 -19.83 21.55
C GLY A 322 6.28 -21.26 21.20
N LEU A 323 5.07 -21.46 20.71
CA LEU A 323 4.55 -22.74 20.23
C LEU A 323 4.24 -22.63 18.74
N ASP A 324 4.97 -23.36 17.91
CA ASP A 324 4.74 -23.48 16.47
C ASP A 324 4.01 -24.79 16.18
N PRO A 325 2.67 -24.76 15.99
CA PRO A 325 1.84 -25.96 15.88
C PRO A 325 2.13 -26.76 14.60
N GLY A 326 1.95 -28.09 14.66
CA GLY A 326 2.06 -28.93 13.47
C GLY A 326 1.59 -30.36 13.73
N TYR A 327 0.92 -30.97 12.73
CA TYR A 327 0.45 -32.36 12.84
C TYR A 327 1.59 -33.37 12.70
N SER A 328 2.29 -33.38 11.55
CA SER A 328 3.23 -34.44 11.19
C SER A 328 4.57 -34.38 11.91
N HIS A 329 5.06 -33.19 12.23
CA HIS A 329 6.39 -32.99 12.82
C HIS A 329 6.32 -32.50 14.28
N GLY A 330 5.14 -32.58 14.89
CA GLY A 330 4.89 -32.09 16.24
C GLY A 330 4.88 -30.58 16.37
N CYS A 331 4.60 -30.09 17.57
CA CYS A 331 4.66 -28.71 17.95
C CYS A 331 6.10 -28.37 18.39
N LYS A 332 6.73 -27.39 17.70
CA LYS A 332 8.06 -26.88 18.06
C LYS A 332 7.90 -25.83 19.14
N VAL A 333 8.81 -25.84 20.08
CA VAL A 333 8.75 -25.02 21.28
C VAL A 333 10.07 -24.31 21.48
N ALA A 334 10.01 -23.00 21.74
CA ALA A 334 11.16 -22.22 22.15
C ALA A 334 10.79 -21.34 23.35
N VAL A 335 11.64 -21.28 24.34
CA VAL A 335 11.52 -20.36 25.47
C VAL A 335 12.52 -19.24 25.26
N VAL A 336 12.05 -18.00 25.35
CA VAL A 336 12.89 -16.80 25.24
C VAL A 336 12.78 -15.98 26.51
N ASP A 337 13.90 -15.38 26.95
CA ASP A 337 13.92 -14.48 28.07
C ASP A 337 13.28 -13.11 27.75
N GLU A 338 13.25 -12.21 28.68
CA GLU A 338 12.68 -10.86 28.56
C GLU A 338 13.32 -10.02 27.44
N THR A 339 14.53 -10.38 27.00
CA THR A 339 15.27 -9.72 25.93
C THR A 339 15.14 -10.42 24.56
N GLY A 340 14.42 -11.53 24.53
CA GLY A 340 14.27 -12.37 23.33
C GLY A 340 15.41 -13.37 23.10
N LYS A 341 16.34 -13.54 24.06
CA LYS A 341 17.39 -14.56 24.00
C LYS A 341 16.78 -15.94 24.27
N VAL A 342 17.16 -16.94 23.48
CA VAL A 342 16.69 -18.31 23.63
C VAL A 342 17.30 -18.94 24.89
N LEU A 343 16.43 -19.46 25.77
CA LEU A 343 16.77 -20.21 26.99
C LEU A 343 16.72 -21.72 26.76
N ASP A 344 15.61 -22.19 26.16
CA ASP A 344 15.36 -23.60 25.92
C ASP A 344 14.61 -23.83 24.60
N THR A 345 14.78 -25.03 24.04
CA THR A 345 14.04 -25.47 22.86
C THR A 345 13.64 -26.93 23.00
N THR A 346 12.49 -27.30 22.46
CA THR A 346 12.04 -28.68 22.42
C THR A 346 10.99 -28.94 21.34
N VAL A 347 10.62 -30.18 21.14
CA VAL A 347 9.47 -30.60 20.32
C VAL A 347 8.54 -31.46 21.16
N VAL A 348 7.23 -31.26 21.03
CA VAL A 348 6.17 -32.04 21.68
C VAL A 348 5.12 -32.45 20.66
N TYR A 349 4.35 -33.50 20.96
CA TYR A 349 3.43 -34.12 20.01
C TYR A 349 1.99 -34.18 20.56
N PRO A 350 1.32 -33.03 20.76
CA PRO A 350 0.00 -33.00 21.39
C PRO A 350 -1.12 -33.63 20.55
N THR A 351 -0.89 -33.81 19.25
CA THR A 351 -1.87 -34.31 18.27
C THR A 351 -1.80 -35.84 18.04
N PHE A 352 -0.83 -36.52 18.64
CA PHE A 352 -0.57 -37.95 18.42
C PHE A 352 -1.29 -38.89 19.41
N GLY A 353 -2.29 -38.36 20.12
CA GLY A 353 -3.13 -39.10 21.08
C GLY A 353 -2.99 -38.60 22.51
N GLU A 354 -3.88 -39.06 23.39
CA GLU A 354 -4.00 -38.52 24.75
C GLU A 354 -2.73 -38.71 25.60
N LYS A 355 -2.04 -39.83 25.44
CA LYS A 355 -0.79 -40.08 26.16
C LYS A 355 0.29 -39.03 25.79
N GLN A 356 0.51 -38.85 24.51
CA GLN A 356 1.49 -37.89 24.00
C GLN A 356 1.12 -36.45 24.39
N LYS A 357 -0.17 -36.12 24.44
CA LYS A 357 -0.66 -34.83 24.94
C LYS A 357 -0.31 -34.63 26.41
N GLN A 358 -0.52 -35.65 27.25
CA GLN A 358 -0.17 -35.58 28.68
C GLN A 358 1.35 -35.53 28.91
N ASP A 359 2.14 -36.23 28.10
CA ASP A 359 3.60 -36.17 28.13
C ASP A 359 4.07 -34.74 27.72
N ALA A 360 3.42 -34.14 26.71
CA ALA A 360 3.68 -32.77 26.30
C ALA A 360 3.37 -31.76 27.44
N ILE A 361 2.21 -31.87 28.06
CA ILE A 361 1.81 -31.05 29.22
C ILE A 361 2.83 -31.17 30.36
N ALA A 362 3.25 -32.34 30.70
CA ALA A 362 4.22 -32.57 31.75
C ALA A 362 5.58 -31.92 31.45
N LYS A 363 6.07 -32.11 30.21
CA LYS A 363 7.35 -31.53 29.75
C LYS A 363 7.32 -30.01 29.71
N LEU A 364 6.27 -29.41 29.13
CA LEU A 364 6.13 -27.98 29.05
C LEU A 364 5.92 -27.32 30.41
N SER A 365 5.18 -28.01 31.34
CA SER A 365 5.02 -27.55 32.72
C SER A 365 6.35 -27.48 33.47
N GLN A 366 7.28 -28.40 33.19
CA GLN A 366 8.62 -28.37 33.77
C GLN A 366 9.43 -27.14 33.23
N LEU A 367 9.38 -26.88 31.92
CA LEU A 367 10.05 -25.72 31.32
C LEU A 367 9.46 -24.40 31.86
N ILE A 368 8.13 -24.30 32.00
CA ILE A 368 7.45 -23.14 32.56
C ILE A 368 7.96 -22.84 33.98
N LYS A 369 8.08 -23.85 34.82
CA LYS A 369 8.57 -23.67 36.19
C LYS A 369 10.06 -23.37 36.24
N LYS A 370 10.86 -24.05 35.38
CA LYS A 370 12.32 -23.86 35.30
C LYS A 370 12.69 -22.45 34.91
N ASP A 371 12.07 -21.95 33.84
CA ASP A 371 12.44 -20.68 33.22
C ASP A 371 11.52 -19.52 33.61
N ASN A 372 10.58 -19.74 34.55
CA ASN A 372 9.60 -18.76 35.02
C ASN A 372 8.77 -18.14 33.88
N VAL A 373 8.31 -18.96 32.92
CA VAL A 373 7.50 -18.52 31.79
C VAL A 373 6.17 -17.92 32.27
N ARG A 374 5.83 -16.75 31.73
CA ARG A 374 4.58 -16.04 32.04
C ARG A 374 3.58 -16.04 30.89
N HIS A 375 4.06 -16.10 29.65
CA HIS A 375 3.22 -16.01 28.47
C HIS A 375 3.53 -17.14 27.49
N LEU A 376 2.47 -17.67 26.86
CA LEU A 376 2.56 -18.60 25.75
C LEU A 376 2.12 -17.87 24.48
N ALA A 377 2.97 -17.86 23.45
CA ALA A 377 2.66 -17.39 22.12
C ALA A 377 2.38 -18.60 21.23
N ILE A 378 1.15 -18.78 20.79
CA ILE A 378 0.74 -19.94 19.97
C ILE A 378 0.53 -19.45 18.53
N GLY A 379 1.23 -20.05 17.58
CA GLY A 379 1.03 -19.76 16.15
C GLY A 379 -0.39 -20.12 15.70
N ASN A 380 -0.95 -19.36 14.76
CA ASN A 380 -2.32 -19.55 14.27
C ASN A 380 -2.43 -20.50 13.07
N GLY A 381 -1.42 -21.29 12.78
CA GLY A 381 -1.39 -22.21 11.67
C GLY A 381 -2.07 -23.56 11.92
N THR A 382 -1.64 -24.56 11.16
CA THR A 382 -2.16 -25.92 11.21
C THR A 382 -1.95 -26.52 12.61
N ALA A 383 -2.96 -27.21 13.18
CA ALA A 383 -2.97 -27.75 14.55
C ALA A 383 -2.95 -26.70 15.69
N SER A 384 -3.26 -25.45 15.41
CA SER A 384 -3.35 -24.38 16.42
C SER A 384 -4.40 -24.69 17.49
N ARG A 385 -5.55 -25.26 17.11
CA ARG A 385 -6.65 -25.60 18.03
C ARG A 385 -6.26 -26.63 19.06
N GLU A 386 -5.63 -27.73 18.62
CA GLU A 386 -5.18 -28.81 19.48
C GLU A 386 -4.08 -28.34 20.43
N THR A 387 -3.19 -27.49 19.93
CA THR A 387 -2.14 -26.84 20.71
C THR A 387 -2.71 -25.89 21.74
N GLU A 388 -3.71 -25.07 21.38
CA GLU A 388 -4.42 -24.18 22.30
C GLU A 388 -5.16 -24.98 23.40
N ALA A 389 -5.91 -26.05 23.03
CA ALA A 389 -6.60 -26.89 23.98
C ALA A 389 -5.62 -27.55 24.97
N MET A 390 -4.46 -28.03 24.50
CA MET A 390 -3.38 -28.51 25.35
C MET A 390 -2.85 -27.43 26.29
N ALA A 391 -2.61 -26.20 25.78
CA ALA A 391 -2.09 -25.11 26.57
C ALA A 391 -3.05 -24.69 27.68
N VAL A 392 -4.36 -24.63 27.41
CA VAL A 392 -5.38 -24.31 28.42
C VAL A 392 -5.46 -25.38 29.49
N GLU A 393 -5.46 -26.66 29.11
CA GLU A 393 -5.41 -27.78 30.08
C GLU A 393 -4.16 -27.69 30.97
N MET A 394 -3.02 -27.35 30.39
CA MET A 394 -1.75 -27.12 31.11
C MET A 394 -1.85 -25.96 32.08
N ILE A 395 -2.40 -24.82 31.66
CA ILE A 395 -2.58 -23.61 32.49
C ILE A 395 -3.46 -23.95 33.72
N HIS A 396 -4.57 -24.66 33.51
CA HIS A 396 -5.43 -25.11 34.62
C HIS A 396 -4.72 -26.04 35.60
N LYS A 397 -3.91 -26.98 35.09
CA LYS A 397 -3.09 -27.88 35.96
C LYS A 397 -2.01 -27.13 36.75
N LEU A 398 -1.48 -26.03 36.21
CA LEU A 398 -0.50 -25.19 36.89
C LEU A 398 -1.12 -24.32 37.99
N GLY A 399 -2.44 -24.13 38.00
CA GLY A 399 -3.15 -23.33 39.00
C GLY A 399 -3.07 -21.81 38.74
N GLY A 400 -2.78 -21.39 37.51
CA GLY A 400 -2.71 -20.01 37.11
C GLY A 400 -1.27 -19.45 37.02
N GLY A 401 -1.15 -18.15 36.80
CA GLY A 401 0.12 -17.44 36.68
C GLY A 401 0.75 -17.47 35.28
N VAL A 402 0.11 -18.17 34.34
CA VAL A 402 0.47 -18.22 32.90
C VAL A 402 -0.74 -17.83 32.07
N SER A 403 -0.53 -17.04 31.05
CA SER A 403 -1.56 -16.69 30.06
C SER A 403 -1.07 -17.01 28.65
N TYR A 404 -1.98 -17.06 27.69
CA TYR A 404 -1.61 -17.29 26.30
C TYR A 404 -2.23 -16.28 25.35
N MET A 405 -1.66 -16.19 24.16
CA MET A 405 -2.20 -15.44 23.03
C MET A 405 -1.94 -16.20 21.74
N ILE A 406 -2.93 -16.21 20.86
CA ILE A 406 -2.74 -16.68 19.48
C ILE A 406 -2.01 -15.58 18.70
N VAL A 407 -0.85 -15.91 18.14
CA VAL A 407 0.02 -15.00 17.40
C VAL A 407 -0.06 -15.33 15.91
N ASN A 408 -0.16 -14.31 15.09
CA ASN A 408 -0.09 -14.51 13.64
C ASN A 408 1.31 -15.00 13.24
N GLU A 409 1.39 -16.21 12.69
CA GLU A 409 2.64 -16.83 12.25
C GLU A 409 3.01 -16.55 10.80
N ALA A 410 2.21 -15.76 10.06
CA ALA A 410 2.47 -15.46 8.65
C ALA A 410 3.92 -15.00 8.45
N GLY A 411 4.59 -15.58 7.46
CA GLY A 411 6.00 -15.33 7.17
C GLY A 411 7.01 -15.93 8.16
N ALA A 412 6.61 -16.60 9.26
CA ALA A 412 7.55 -17.21 10.18
C ALA A 412 8.38 -18.32 9.52
N SER A 413 7.78 -19.11 8.63
CA SER A 413 8.47 -20.11 7.83
C SER A 413 9.44 -19.48 6.82
N VAL A 414 9.08 -18.35 6.22
CA VAL A 414 9.96 -17.58 5.31
C VAL A 414 11.17 -17.06 6.07
N TYR A 415 10.96 -16.46 7.26
CA TYR A 415 12.04 -16.03 8.13
C TYR A 415 12.94 -17.21 8.52
N SER A 416 12.38 -18.31 9.00
CA SER A 416 13.16 -19.45 9.50
C SER A 416 14.06 -20.08 8.43
N ALA A 417 13.65 -20.07 7.17
CA ALA A 417 14.43 -20.53 6.03
C ALA A 417 15.41 -19.47 5.48
N SER A 418 15.36 -18.23 5.97
CA SER A 418 16.20 -17.14 5.47
C SER A 418 17.65 -17.26 5.92
N LYS A 419 18.55 -16.62 5.14
CA LYS A 419 19.96 -16.47 5.51
C LYS A 419 20.12 -15.74 6.85
N LEU A 420 19.29 -14.73 7.11
CA LEU A 420 19.29 -13.98 8.35
C LEU A 420 19.06 -14.90 9.56
N ALA A 421 18.03 -15.75 9.50
CA ALA A 421 17.74 -16.68 10.59
C ALA A 421 18.84 -17.73 10.78
N ALA A 422 19.49 -18.15 9.68
CA ALA A 422 20.65 -19.04 9.75
C ALA A 422 21.88 -18.37 10.41
N GLU A 423 22.09 -17.09 10.17
CA GLU A 423 23.13 -16.30 10.83
C GLU A 423 22.80 -16.04 12.32
N GLU A 424 21.53 -15.76 12.65
CA GLU A 424 21.07 -15.52 14.03
C GLU A 424 21.10 -16.81 14.90
N PHE A 425 20.77 -17.94 14.30
CA PHE A 425 20.63 -19.24 14.98
C PHE A 425 21.28 -20.38 14.22
N PRO A 426 22.63 -20.39 14.08
CA PRO A 426 23.32 -21.44 13.34
C PRO A 426 23.16 -22.83 14.02
N GLN A 427 22.91 -22.86 15.33
CA GLN A 427 22.76 -24.09 16.12
C GLN A 427 21.36 -24.71 16.05
N TYR A 428 20.34 -24.00 15.53
CA TYR A 428 18.97 -24.50 15.45
C TYR A 428 18.57 -24.83 14.02
N ASP A 429 17.75 -25.85 13.86
CA ASP A 429 17.16 -26.17 12.57
C ASP A 429 16.07 -25.16 12.18
N VAL A 430 15.63 -25.24 10.92
CA VAL A 430 14.62 -24.33 10.35
C VAL A 430 13.32 -24.33 11.18
N ASN A 431 12.93 -25.50 11.71
CA ASN A 431 11.67 -25.62 12.44
C ASN A 431 11.71 -24.93 13.81
N LEU A 432 12.81 -25.00 14.53
CA LEU A 432 12.95 -24.37 15.85
C LEU A 432 13.05 -22.84 15.75
N ARG A 433 13.61 -22.32 14.64
CA ARG A 433 13.72 -20.87 14.41
C ARG A 433 12.34 -20.21 14.29
N SER A 434 11.32 -20.90 13.72
CA SER A 434 9.97 -20.35 13.65
C SER A 434 9.33 -20.21 15.03
N ALA A 435 9.51 -21.18 15.94
CA ALA A 435 9.01 -21.08 17.31
C ALA A 435 9.65 -19.91 18.08
N VAL A 436 10.94 -19.65 17.87
CA VAL A 436 11.61 -18.45 18.43
C VAL A 436 10.98 -17.16 17.88
N SER A 437 10.74 -17.11 16.57
CA SER A 437 10.07 -15.95 15.97
C SER A 437 8.68 -15.70 16.52
N ILE A 438 7.87 -16.76 16.69
CA ILE A 438 6.52 -16.66 17.29
C ILE A 438 6.58 -16.11 18.72
N ALA A 439 7.53 -16.58 19.56
CA ALA A 439 7.71 -16.05 20.91
C ALA A 439 8.06 -14.56 20.91
N ARG A 440 9.01 -14.16 20.07
CA ARG A 440 9.47 -12.76 19.94
C ARG A 440 8.42 -11.83 19.38
N ARG A 441 7.51 -12.32 18.51
CA ARG A 441 6.38 -11.53 17.99
C ARG A 441 5.40 -11.11 19.08
N LEU A 442 5.26 -11.90 20.14
CA LEU A 442 4.47 -11.48 21.30
C LEU A 442 5.21 -10.40 22.10
N GLN A 443 6.52 -10.53 22.25
CA GLN A 443 7.34 -9.58 23.02
C GLN A 443 7.47 -8.22 22.34
N ASP A 444 7.81 -8.20 21.03
CA ASP A 444 7.84 -6.99 20.19
C ASP A 444 7.56 -7.34 18.74
N PRO A 445 6.31 -7.19 18.27
CA PRO A 445 5.93 -7.49 16.90
C PRO A 445 6.75 -6.73 15.85
N LEU A 446 6.99 -5.42 16.07
CA LEU A 446 7.73 -4.59 15.11
C LEU A 446 9.16 -5.08 14.94
N ALA A 447 9.88 -5.30 16.04
CA ALA A 447 11.28 -5.72 16.02
C ALA A 447 11.49 -7.05 15.31
N GLU A 448 10.49 -7.94 15.34
CA GLU A 448 10.55 -9.24 14.68
C GLU A 448 10.05 -9.19 13.23
N LEU A 449 8.92 -8.53 12.97
CA LEU A 449 8.31 -8.49 11.63
C LEU A 449 9.15 -7.72 10.59
N VAL A 450 9.98 -6.76 11.01
CA VAL A 450 10.90 -6.06 10.09
C VAL A 450 11.98 -6.96 9.48
N LYS A 451 12.17 -8.17 10.02
CA LYS A 451 13.09 -9.19 9.50
C LYS A 451 12.52 -9.94 8.29
N ILE A 452 11.23 -9.78 8.03
CA ILE A 452 10.46 -10.50 7.03
C ILE A 452 10.03 -9.53 5.93
N ASP A 453 10.05 -10.00 4.68
CA ASP A 453 9.44 -9.26 3.58
C ASP A 453 7.94 -9.04 3.89
N PRO A 454 7.45 -7.80 3.91
CA PRO A 454 6.05 -7.51 4.20
C PRO A 454 5.05 -8.30 3.34
N LYS A 455 5.42 -8.65 2.11
CA LYS A 455 4.62 -9.49 1.21
C LYS A 455 4.38 -10.91 1.76
N ALA A 456 5.28 -11.41 2.59
CA ALA A 456 5.16 -12.73 3.21
C ALA A 456 4.22 -12.73 4.44
N ILE A 457 3.78 -11.57 4.91
CA ILE A 457 2.82 -11.46 6.02
C ILE A 457 1.39 -11.80 5.56
N GLY A 458 1.13 -11.79 4.24
CA GLY A 458 -0.08 -12.36 3.65
C GLY A 458 -1.37 -11.57 3.87
N VAL A 459 -1.31 -10.25 4.04
CA VAL A 459 -2.47 -9.40 4.34
C VAL A 459 -3.09 -8.70 3.12
N GLY A 460 -2.64 -9.02 1.91
CA GLY A 460 -3.12 -8.41 0.67
C GLY A 460 -4.00 -9.34 -0.16
N GLN A 461 -5.18 -8.87 -0.55
CA GLN A 461 -6.00 -9.56 -1.55
C GLN A 461 -5.37 -9.37 -2.93
N TYR A 462 -5.30 -10.42 -3.73
CA TYR A 462 -4.66 -10.40 -5.06
C TYR A 462 -3.19 -9.95 -5.09
N GLN A 463 -2.46 -10.01 -3.98
CA GLN A 463 -1.10 -9.47 -3.87
C GLN A 463 -0.10 -10.01 -4.92
N HIS A 464 -0.29 -11.26 -5.40
CA HIS A 464 0.56 -11.86 -6.43
C HIS A 464 0.24 -11.37 -7.86
N ASP A 465 -0.84 -10.61 -8.02
CA ASP A 465 -1.25 -10.01 -9.30
C ASP A 465 -0.87 -8.53 -9.39
N LEU A 466 -0.48 -7.93 -8.27
CA LEU A 466 -0.13 -6.51 -8.18
C LEU A 466 1.27 -6.22 -8.75
N PRO A 467 1.52 -5.01 -9.25
CA PRO A 467 2.85 -4.58 -9.69
C PRO A 467 3.86 -4.63 -8.53
N GLU A 468 4.86 -5.49 -8.63
CA GLU A 468 5.78 -5.79 -7.53
C GLU A 468 6.52 -4.55 -7.03
N LYS A 469 7.02 -3.71 -7.93
CA LYS A 469 7.79 -2.50 -7.57
C LYS A 469 6.95 -1.49 -6.76
N GLU A 470 5.71 -1.28 -7.17
CA GLU A 470 4.79 -0.35 -6.50
C GLU A 470 4.38 -0.91 -5.14
N LEU A 471 4.09 -2.20 -5.08
CA LEU A 471 3.78 -2.89 -3.83
C LEU A 471 4.96 -2.82 -2.85
N ASP A 472 6.18 -3.11 -3.29
CA ASP A 472 7.39 -3.06 -2.48
C ASP A 472 7.65 -1.64 -1.94
N ALA A 473 7.48 -0.61 -2.78
CA ALA A 473 7.65 0.78 -2.38
C ALA A 473 6.63 1.19 -1.31
N ALA A 474 5.36 0.85 -1.52
CA ALA A 474 4.28 1.19 -0.59
C ALA A 474 4.46 0.49 0.77
N LEU A 475 4.70 -0.84 0.76
CA LEU A 475 4.87 -1.60 2.00
C LEU A 475 6.16 -1.25 2.72
N GLY A 476 7.25 -1.03 2.00
CA GLY A 476 8.51 -0.55 2.55
C GLY A 476 8.35 0.80 3.25
N GLY A 477 7.58 1.70 2.64
CA GLY A 477 7.23 3.00 3.24
C GLY A 477 6.47 2.87 4.55
N VAL A 478 5.53 1.91 4.65
CA VAL A 478 4.81 1.64 5.92
C VAL A 478 5.76 1.14 7.00
N VAL A 479 6.66 0.21 6.68
CA VAL A 479 7.65 -0.32 7.64
C VAL A 479 8.56 0.81 8.13
N GLU A 480 9.10 1.61 7.21
CA GLU A 480 9.93 2.77 7.52
C GLU A 480 9.19 3.76 8.43
N ALA A 481 7.95 4.12 8.10
CA ALA A 481 7.14 5.03 8.92
C ALA A 481 6.90 4.49 10.34
N CYS A 482 6.57 3.20 10.48
CA CYS A 482 6.36 2.57 11.78
C CYS A 482 7.63 2.56 12.65
N VAL A 483 8.78 2.17 12.07
CA VAL A 483 10.06 2.13 12.80
C VAL A 483 10.47 3.50 13.26
N ASN A 484 10.37 4.51 12.40
CA ASN A 484 10.75 5.89 12.75
C ASN A 484 9.75 6.55 13.72
N ALA A 485 8.47 6.17 13.69
CA ALA A 485 7.49 6.64 14.68
C ALA A 485 7.78 6.10 16.09
N VAL A 486 8.16 4.82 16.20
CA VAL A 486 8.52 4.17 17.48
C VAL A 486 9.89 4.65 17.97
N GLY A 487 10.83 4.85 17.05
CA GLY A 487 12.24 5.08 17.36
C GLY A 487 12.96 3.78 17.76
N VAL A 488 14.28 3.81 17.70
CA VAL A 488 15.10 2.60 17.79
C VAL A 488 16.21 2.76 18.82
N ASP A 489 16.30 1.79 19.74
CA ASP A 489 17.42 1.72 20.68
C ASP A 489 18.68 1.25 19.95
N LEU A 490 19.71 2.10 19.99
CA LEU A 490 20.97 1.89 19.28
C LEU A 490 21.75 0.66 19.77
N ASN A 491 21.60 0.34 21.07
CA ASN A 491 22.34 -0.73 21.71
C ASN A 491 21.70 -2.12 21.56
N THR A 492 20.39 -2.20 21.36
CA THR A 492 19.66 -3.46 21.30
C THR A 492 19.16 -3.81 19.91
N ALA A 493 19.03 -2.83 19.03
CA ALA A 493 18.44 -3.02 17.69
C ALA A 493 19.23 -3.99 16.80
N SER A 494 18.52 -4.81 16.08
CA SER A 494 19.09 -5.66 15.02
C SER A 494 19.42 -4.86 13.74
N ALA A 495 20.34 -5.38 12.92
CA ALA A 495 20.66 -4.72 11.64
C ALA A 495 19.43 -4.55 10.71
N PRO A 496 18.50 -5.50 10.58
CA PRO A 496 17.25 -5.30 9.84
C PRO A 496 16.39 -4.15 10.37
N LEU A 497 16.29 -3.99 11.70
CA LEU A 497 15.55 -2.87 12.30
C LEU A 497 16.24 -1.54 12.03
N LEU A 498 17.56 -1.47 12.24
CA LEU A 498 18.38 -0.27 11.96
C LEU A 498 18.30 0.16 10.49
N LYS A 499 18.26 -0.79 9.56
CA LYS A 499 18.10 -0.49 8.12
C LYS A 499 16.85 0.33 7.80
N GLN A 500 15.80 0.21 8.59
CA GLN A 500 14.53 0.94 8.40
C GLN A 500 14.54 2.35 9.01
N VAL A 501 15.60 2.71 9.71
CA VAL A 501 15.75 4.07 10.25
C VAL A 501 16.11 5.02 9.12
N ALA A 502 15.46 6.17 9.07
CA ALA A 502 15.70 7.23 8.10
C ALA A 502 17.19 7.52 7.93
N GLY A 503 17.66 7.59 6.69
CA GLY A 503 19.08 7.86 6.37
C GLY A 503 20.04 6.69 6.55
N LEU A 504 19.59 5.53 7.05
CA LEU A 504 20.39 4.32 7.14
C LEU A 504 20.11 3.35 5.98
N ASN A 505 21.08 2.53 5.65
CA ASN A 505 20.98 1.46 4.67
C ASN A 505 21.55 0.14 5.25
N ALA A 506 21.47 -0.94 4.49
CA ALA A 506 21.93 -2.26 4.94
C ALA A 506 23.42 -2.27 5.38
N THR A 507 24.27 -1.49 4.71
CA THR A 507 25.70 -1.41 5.05
C THR A 507 25.93 -0.64 6.34
N THR A 508 25.32 0.54 6.48
CA THR A 508 25.48 1.37 7.68
C THR A 508 24.84 0.70 8.91
N ALA A 509 23.70 0.01 8.74
CA ALA A 509 23.07 -0.77 9.79
C ALA A 509 23.98 -1.90 10.31
N LYS A 510 24.62 -2.66 9.42
CA LYS A 510 25.60 -3.69 9.80
C LYS A 510 26.84 -3.09 10.46
N ASN A 511 27.32 -1.95 9.99
CA ASN A 511 28.47 -1.27 10.57
C ASN A 511 28.16 -0.75 11.99
N ILE A 512 26.94 -0.31 12.28
CA ILE A 512 26.52 0.08 13.62
C ILE A 512 26.58 -1.12 14.57
N VAL A 513 26.07 -2.28 14.15
CA VAL A 513 26.12 -3.52 14.94
C VAL A 513 27.57 -3.93 15.19
N ALA A 514 28.39 -4.00 14.15
CA ALA A 514 29.81 -4.35 14.26
C ALA A 514 30.56 -3.37 15.19
N TYR A 515 30.32 -2.07 15.06
CA TYR A 515 30.95 -1.05 15.90
C TYR A 515 30.66 -1.27 17.40
N ARG A 516 29.41 -1.58 17.76
CA ARG A 516 29.06 -1.84 19.17
C ARG A 516 29.63 -3.16 19.70
N GLU A 517 29.77 -4.17 18.83
CA GLU A 517 30.41 -5.44 19.20
C GLU A 517 31.90 -5.28 19.46
N GLU A 518 32.59 -4.44 18.68
CA GLU A 518 34.02 -4.19 18.81
C GLU A 518 34.37 -3.18 19.90
N ASN A 519 33.55 -2.13 20.08
CA ASN A 519 33.87 -0.99 20.95
C ASN A 519 32.99 -0.91 22.21
N GLY A 520 32.07 -1.86 22.40
CA GLY A 520 31.08 -1.83 23.47
C GLY A 520 29.87 -0.97 23.13
N ALA A 521 28.92 -0.92 24.07
CA ALA A 521 27.69 -0.18 23.90
C ALA A 521 27.91 1.32 23.68
N PHE A 522 27.07 1.92 22.84
CA PHE A 522 27.06 3.37 22.64
C PHE A 522 26.66 4.06 23.95
N THR A 523 27.42 5.05 24.37
CA THR A 523 27.15 5.87 25.56
C THR A 523 26.62 7.25 25.20
N SER A 524 26.63 7.62 23.93
CA SER A 524 26.05 8.86 23.43
C SER A 524 25.67 8.71 21.95
N ARG A 525 24.68 9.48 21.54
CA ARG A 525 24.24 9.58 20.14
C ARG A 525 25.35 10.11 19.21
N ALA A 526 26.20 10.99 19.72
CA ALA A 526 27.33 11.56 18.96
C ALA A 526 28.35 10.50 18.50
N GLN A 527 28.46 9.37 19.19
CA GLN A 527 29.37 8.28 18.79
C GLN A 527 28.99 7.62 17.46
N ILE A 528 27.73 7.77 17.01
CA ILE A 528 27.28 7.27 15.70
C ILE A 528 28.16 7.84 14.56
N LYS A 529 28.67 9.08 14.70
CA LYS A 529 29.58 9.71 13.73
C LYS A 529 30.88 8.96 13.52
N LYS A 530 31.25 8.05 14.43
CA LYS A 530 32.46 7.22 14.34
C LYS A 530 32.24 5.92 13.58
N VAL A 531 30.97 5.59 13.26
CA VAL A 531 30.63 4.37 12.53
C VAL A 531 31.09 4.49 11.07
N PRO A 532 31.83 3.49 10.54
CA PRO A 532 32.30 3.52 9.16
C PRO A 532 31.17 3.67 8.15
N LYS A 533 31.40 4.46 7.10
CA LYS A 533 30.46 4.78 6.01
C LYS A 533 29.18 5.53 6.42
N LEU A 534 29.09 6.01 7.64
CA LEU A 534 28.00 6.86 8.11
C LEU A 534 28.43 8.33 8.01
N GLY A 535 28.05 8.97 6.88
CA GLY A 535 28.42 10.36 6.61
C GLY A 535 27.53 11.38 7.35
N PRO A 536 27.88 12.68 7.25
CA PRO A 536 27.15 13.76 7.94
C PRO A 536 25.65 13.79 7.60
N LYS A 537 25.27 13.60 6.32
CA LYS A 537 23.87 13.59 5.89
C LYS A 537 23.11 12.40 6.49
N ALA A 538 23.72 11.21 6.52
CA ALA A 538 23.10 10.04 7.15
C ALA A 538 22.92 10.25 8.66
N PHE A 539 23.90 10.87 9.34
CA PHE A 539 23.76 11.23 10.75
C PHE A 539 22.61 12.21 10.99
N GLU A 540 22.52 13.27 10.19
CA GLU A 540 21.42 14.23 10.27
C GLU A 540 20.05 13.53 10.13
N GLN A 541 19.90 12.63 9.16
CA GLN A 541 18.64 11.93 8.94
C GLN A 541 18.27 10.94 10.05
N CYS A 542 19.25 10.20 10.60
CA CYS A 542 18.98 9.11 11.54
C CYS A 542 19.00 9.51 13.03
N ALA A 543 19.73 10.55 13.38
CA ALA A 543 20.10 10.83 14.78
C ALA A 543 18.90 11.01 15.72
N GLY A 544 17.83 11.65 15.24
CA GLY A 544 16.62 11.87 16.06
C GLY A 544 15.80 10.62 16.31
N PHE A 545 15.92 9.60 15.44
CA PHE A 545 15.20 8.33 15.56
C PHE A 545 15.96 7.27 16.36
N LEU A 546 17.27 7.44 16.54
CA LEU A 546 18.12 6.55 17.32
C LEU A 546 18.21 7.04 18.76
N ARG A 547 18.02 6.15 19.70
CA ARG A 547 18.01 6.44 21.15
C ARG A 547 19.11 5.69 21.86
N VAL A 548 19.65 6.31 22.91
CA VAL A 548 20.66 5.72 23.80
C VAL A 548 20.17 5.88 25.25
N PRO A 549 19.37 4.91 25.75
CA PRO A 549 18.75 5.01 27.09
C PRO A 549 19.75 5.20 28.22
N GLU A 550 20.95 4.66 28.11
CA GLU A 550 22.03 4.72 29.11
C GLU A 550 22.89 5.98 29.01
N SER A 551 22.61 6.87 28.05
CA SER A 551 23.40 8.07 27.85
C SER A 551 23.35 9.02 29.09
N LYS A 552 24.49 9.61 29.41
CA LYS A 552 24.58 10.70 30.40
C LYS A 552 23.91 11.98 29.91
N GLN A 553 23.86 12.18 28.58
CA GLN A 553 23.11 13.25 27.93
C GLN A 553 21.64 12.87 27.88
N VAL A 554 20.81 13.47 28.67
CA VAL A 554 19.39 13.14 28.82
C VAL A 554 18.65 13.19 27.48
N LEU A 555 18.96 14.18 26.64
CA LEU A 555 18.31 14.35 25.33
C LEU A 555 18.60 13.19 24.36
N ASP A 556 19.69 12.43 24.53
CA ASP A 556 19.98 11.23 23.73
C ASP A 556 18.97 10.08 24.00
N ARG A 557 18.23 10.14 25.11
CA ARG A 557 17.18 9.17 25.45
C ARG A 557 15.82 9.50 24.82
N THR A 558 15.72 10.69 24.22
CA THR A 558 14.47 11.27 23.69
C THR A 558 14.43 11.23 22.17
N GLY A 559 13.28 11.57 21.58
CA GLY A 559 13.13 11.82 20.15
C GLY A 559 13.54 13.23 19.72
N VAL A 560 14.11 14.06 20.62
CA VAL A 560 14.61 15.40 20.27
C VAL A 560 15.81 15.27 19.34
N HIS A 561 15.78 15.95 18.21
CA HIS A 561 16.89 15.94 17.27
C HIS A 561 18.11 16.71 17.83
N PRO A 562 19.36 16.26 17.57
CA PRO A 562 20.56 16.95 18.07
C PRO A 562 20.65 18.44 17.69
N GLU A 563 20.11 18.84 16.53
CA GLU A 563 20.02 20.25 16.12
C GLU A 563 19.20 21.11 17.10
N SER A 564 18.24 20.51 17.81
CA SER A 564 17.35 21.19 18.74
C SER A 564 17.82 21.10 20.22
N TYR A 565 19.00 20.54 20.49
CA TYR A 565 19.50 20.41 21.87
C TYR A 565 19.69 21.76 22.55
N ASP A 566 20.19 22.75 21.84
CA ASP A 566 20.40 24.09 22.41
C ASP A 566 19.07 24.80 22.65
N ALA A 567 18.06 24.58 21.75
CA ALA A 567 16.71 25.06 21.99
C ALA A 567 16.08 24.42 23.26
N ALA A 568 16.28 23.11 23.45
CA ALA A 568 15.78 22.40 24.63
C ALA A 568 16.45 22.86 25.93
N LYS A 569 17.76 23.17 25.91
CA LYS A 569 18.48 23.76 27.07
C LYS A 569 17.95 25.14 27.39
N LYS A 570 17.79 25.98 26.37
CA LYS A 570 17.25 27.34 26.52
C LYS A 570 15.81 27.33 27.02
N LEU A 571 14.97 26.41 26.55
CA LEU A 571 13.64 26.20 27.09
C LEU A 571 13.68 25.82 28.59
N ALA A 572 14.63 24.96 28.97
CA ALA A 572 14.81 24.58 30.38
C ALA A 572 15.17 25.76 31.28
N GLU A 573 16.04 26.66 30.80
CA GLU A 573 16.37 27.90 31.47
C GLU A 573 15.18 28.85 31.59
N LEU A 574 14.42 29.04 30.50
CA LEU A 574 13.25 29.94 30.46
C LEU A 574 12.10 29.49 31.37
N LEU A 575 11.91 28.19 31.54
CA LEU A 575 10.81 27.64 32.34
C LEU A 575 11.26 27.17 33.73
N ASP A 576 12.51 27.41 34.09
CA ASP A 576 13.14 27.00 35.36
C ASP A 576 12.91 25.49 35.62
N ILE A 577 13.45 24.65 34.76
CA ILE A 577 13.38 23.18 34.83
C ILE A 577 14.77 22.57 34.70
N ASP A 578 15.02 21.46 35.40
CA ASP A 578 16.24 20.68 35.24
C ASP A 578 15.95 19.51 34.23
N LEU A 579 16.66 19.48 33.12
CA LEU A 579 16.55 18.42 32.10
C LEU A 579 16.80 17.02 32.67
N LYS A 580 17.54 16.87 33.79
CA LYS A 580 17.73 15.58 34.47
C LYS A 580 16.43 14.99 35.04
N ASN A 581 15.40 15.81 35.15
CA ASN A 581 14.08 15.38 35.58
C ASN A 581 13.16 14.94 34.41
N ALA A 582 13.68 14.92 33.19
CA ALA A 582 12.90 14.40 32.02
C ALA A 582 12.33 13.02 32.35
N GLY A 583 11.02 12.86 32.10
CA GLY A 583 10.27 11.64 32.39
C GLY A 583 9.83 11.45 33.84
N LYS A 584 10.19 12.33 34.75
CA LYS A 584 9.73 12.27 36.12
C LYS A 584 8.42 13.05 36.33
N PRO A 585 7.68 12.78 37.43
CA PRO A 585 6.41 13.48 37.72
C PRO A 585 6.50 15.01 37.72
N GLU A 586 7.66 15.57 38.06
CA GLU A 586 7.89 17.01 38.07
C GLU A 586 7.76 17.67 36.71
N MET A 587 7.94 16.89 35.65
CA MET A 587 7.77 17.37 34.27
C MET A 587 6.31 17.34 33.77
N ALA A 588 5.40 16.74 34.50
CA ALA A 588 3.99 16.59 34.07
C ALA A 588 3.30 17.93 33.82
N ASN A 589 3.69 19.00 34.57
CA ASN A 589 3.16 20.34 34.45
C ASN A 589 3.86 21.23 33.40
N LEU A 590 4.84 20.69 32.66
CA LEU A 590 5.62 21.44 31.67
C LEU A 590 4.76 22.03 30.54
N PRO A 591 3.73 21.34 30.01
CA PRO A 591 2.83 21.93 29.04
C PRO A 591 2.07 23.15 29.56
N ASP A 592 1.71 23.16 30.86
CA ASP A 592 1.02 24.27 31.48
C ASP A 592 1.96 25.45 31.73
N LYS A 593 3.19 25.19 32.13
CA LYS A 593 4.25 26.21 32.23
C LYS A 593 4.51 26.88 30.87
N LEU A 594 4.62 26.10 29.81
CA LEU A 594 4.79 26.64 28.47
C LEU A 594 3.60 27.51 28.05
N ARG A 595 2.38 27.05 28.35
CA ARG A 595 1.14 27.80 28.03
C ARG A 595 1.08 29.12 28.79
N ALA A 596 1.49 29.14 30.09
CA ALA A 596 1.55 30.33 30.93
C ALA A 596 2.62 31.33 30.44
N TYR A 597 3.76 30.86 29.97
CA TYR A 597 4.83 31.67 29.41
C TYR A 597 4.48 32.27 28.06
N GLY A 598 3.70 31.55 27.26
CA GLY A 598 3.34 31.83 25.86
C GLY A 598 4.21 31.06 24.89
N ALA A 599 3.60 30.11 24.19
CA ALA A 599 4.32 29.17 23.29
C ALA A 599 5.05 29.90 22.15
N GLU A 600 4.43 30.92 21.55
CA GLU A 600 5.03 31.71 20.47
C GLU A 600 6.25 32.52 20.95
N LYS A 601 6.15 33.11 22.14
CA LYS A 601 7.25 33.86 22.76
C LYS A 601 8.41 32.93 23.07
N ALA A 602 8.14 31.79 23.71
CA ALA A 602 9.17 30.80 24.03
C ALA A 602 9.83 30.23 22.75
N ALA A 603 9.08 29.97 21.69
CA ALA A 603 9.60 29.48 20.43
C ALA A 603 10.56 30.50 19.79
N ALA A 604 10.17 31.77 19.73
CA ALA A 604 11.02 32.85 19.23
C ALA A 604 12.31 32.98 20.03
N GLU A 605 12.25 32.93 21.38
CA GLU A 605 13.41 33.01 22.24
C GLU A 605 14.32 31.78 22.12
N CYS A 606 13.75 30.56 21.91
CA CYS A 606 14.50 29.33 21.68
C CYS A 606 15.06 29.21 20.27
N GLY A 607 14.62 30.07 19.32
CA GLY A 607 15.07 30.05 17.93
C GLY A 607 14.53 28.86 17.13
N VAL A 608 13.34 28.35 17.49
CA VAL A 608 12.65 27.23 16.81
C VAL A 608 11.19 27.57 16.60
N GLY A 609 10.50 26.82 15.73
CA GLY A 609 9.06 26.97 15.56
C GLY A 609 8.26 26.39 16.73
N VAL A 610 6.99 26.82 16.82
CA VAL A 610 6.06 26.33 17.86
C VAL A 610 5.86 24.80 17.80
N PRO A 611 5.71 24.16 16.61
CA PRO A 611 5.60 22.70 16.51
C PRO A 611 6.82 21.97 17.09
N THR A 612 8.03 22.41 16.75
CA THR A 612 9.28 21.85 17.29
C THR A 612 9.37 22.01 18.80
N LEU A 613 8.99 23.19 19.32
CA LEU A 613 8.98 23.45 20.76
C LEU A 613 8.00 22.53 21.49
N GLN A 614 6.80 22.33 20.94
CA GLN A 614 5.80 21.43 21.51
C GLN A 614 6.28 19.96 21.51
N ASP A 615 7.00 19.54 20.47
CA ASP A 615 7.58 18.20 20.42
C ASP A 615 8.69 18.03 21.48
N ILE A 616 9.53 19.03 21.68
CA ILE A 616 10.53 19.05 22.78
C ILE A 616 9.84 18.88 24.13
N VAL A 617 8.76 19.63 24.39
CA VAL A 617 8.00 19.53 25.64
C VAL A 617 7.43 18.12 25.84
N LYS A 618 6.79 17.53 24.80
CA LYS A 618 6.26 16.18 24.86
C LYS A 618 7.34 15.14 25.18
N GLU A 619 8.51 15.28 24.56
CA GLU A 619 9.66 14.38 24.78
C GLU A 619 10.30 14.56 26.18
N LEU A 620 10.27 15.76 26.77
CA LEU A 620 10.73 15.98 28.12
C LEU A 620 9.75 15.45 29.17
N VAL A 621 8.45 15.51 28.91
CA VAL A 621 7.41 14.91 29.76
C VAL A 621 7.49 13.39 29.75
N LYS A 622 7.61 12.78 28.57
CA LYS A 622 7.70 11.32 28.40
C LYS A 622 8.83 10.98 27.41
N PRO A 623 10.07 10.86 27.88
CA PRO A 623 11.24 10.57 27.05
C PRO A 623 11.08 9.24 26.33
N GLY A 624 11.39 9.25 25.03
CA GLY A 624 11.35 8.03 24.25
C GLY A 624 9.97 7.41 24.15
N ARG A 625 8.92 8.22 24.12
CA ARG A 625 7.52 7.77 23.99
C ARG A 625 7.37 6.78 22.84
N ASP A 626 6.86 5.61 23.17
CA ASP A 626 6.44 4.61 22.19
C ASP A 626 4.94 4.85 21.92
N PRO A 627 4.51 5.20 20.69
CA PRO A 627 3.11 5.43 20.38
C PRO A 627 2.23 4.19 20.61
N ARG A 628 2.82 2.99 20.66
CA ARG A 628 2.13 1.73 20.93
C ARG A 628 1.66 1.60 22.39
N ASP A 629 2.29 2.34 23.33
CA ASP A 629 1.90 2.33 24.76
C ASP A 629 0.51 2.96 25.00
N GLU A 630 -0.03 3.70 24.03
CA GLU A 630 -1.36 4.34 24.10
C GLU A 630 -2.47 3.48 23.52
N LEU A 631 -2.10 2.40 22.85
CA LEU A 631 -3.05 1.43 22.29
C LEU A 631 -3.52 0.46 23.38
N PRO A 632 -4.72 -0.12 23.22
CA PRO A 632 -5.21 -1.15 24.13
C PRO A 632 -4.23 -2.32 24.22
N ALA A 633 -3.97 -2.79 25.44
CA ALA A 633 -3.10 -3.95 25.64
C ALA A 633 -3.66 -5.19 24.93
N PRO A 634 -2.81 -6.09 24.41
CA PRO A 634 -3.24 -7.35 23.82
C PRO A 634 -4.06 -8.18 24.78
N ILE A 635 -5.07 -8.89 24.26
CA ILE A 635 -5.93 -9.76 25.08
C ILE A 635 -5.17 -11.07 25.37
N LEU A 636 -4.68 -11.19 26.59
CA LEU A 636 -4.10 -12.44 27.10
C LEU A 636 -5.19 -13.31 27.72
N ARG A 637 -5.25 -14.58 27.33
CA ARG A 637 -6.32 -15.52 27.68
C ARG A 637 -5.84 -16.60 28.62
N THR A 638 -6.80 -17.21 29.33
CA THR A 638 -6.59 -18.42 30.17
C THR A 638 -7.53 -19.55 29.78
N ASP A 639 -8.61 -19.27 29.05
CA ASP A 639 -9.66 -20.19 28.65
C ASP A 639 -10.00 -20.11 27.17
N VAL A 640 -10.59 -21.16 26.59
CA VAL A 640 -11.07 -21.24 25.20
C VAL A 640 -12.58 -21.05 25.15
N LEU A 641 -13.04 -20.24 24.16
CA LEU A 641 -14.45 -20.18 23.76
C LEU A 641 -14.67 -21.06 22.52
N GLU A 642 -15.72 -21.87 22.52
CA GLU A 642 -16.11 -22.66 21.36
C GLU A 642 -17.30 -22.04 20.61
N LEU A 643 -17.42 -22.35 19.30
CA LEU A 643 -18.51 -21.85 18.45
C LEU A 643 -19.92 -22.17 19.01
N LYS A 644 -20.04 -23.33 19.67
CA LYS A 644 -21.29 -23.77 20.32
C LYS A 644 -21.70 -22.90 21.53
N ASP A 645 -20.74 -22.21 22.15
CA ASP A 645 -20.96 -21.39 23.33
C ASP A 645 -21.51 -20.00 22.97
N LEU A 646 -21.40 -19.62 21.69
CA LEU A 646 -21.88 -18.33 21.19
C LEU A 646 -23.41 -18.31 21.08
N LYS A 647 -24.01 -17.26 21.62
CA LYS A 647 -25.46 -17.00 21.52
C LYS A 647 -25.69 -15.61 20.92
N PRO A 648 -26.72 -15.46 20.06
CA PRO A 648 -27.14 -14.13 19.60
C PRO A 648 -27.35 -13.17 20.77
N GLY A 649 -26.86 -11.95 20.65
CA GLY A 649 -26.88 -10.91 21.69
C GLY A 649 -25.70 -10.98 22.68
N MET A 650 -24.84 -12.00 22.64
CA MET A 650 -23.65 -12.08 23.48
C MET A 650 -22.65 -11.01 23.11
N VAL A 651 -22.21 -10.18 24.07
CA VAL A 651 -21.20 -9.12 23.88
C VAL A 651 -19.84 -9.68 24.27
N LEU A 652 -18.88 -9.55 23.35
CA LEU A 652 -17.52 -10.05 23.50
C LEU A 652 -16.52 -8.96 23.14
N SER A 653 -15.33 -9.05 23.72
CA SER A 653 -14.18 -8.30 23.24
C SER A 653 -13.45 -9.13 22.19
N GLY A 654 -13.14 -8.53 21.05
CA GLY A 654 -12.41 -9.18 19.98
C GLY A 654 -11.32 -8.29 19.42
N THR A 655 -10.37 -8.91 18.73
CA THR A 655 -9.30 -8.21 18.02
C THR A 655 -9.58 -8.18 16.53
N VAL A 656 -9.53 -7.01 15.91
CA VAL A 656 -9.66 -6.84 14.46
C VAL A 656 -8.51 -7.53 13.75
N ARG A 657 -8.82 -8.51 12.90
CA ARG A 657 -7.83 -9.29 12.12
C ARG A 657 -7.61 -8.76 10.72
N ASN A 658 -8.70 -8.30 10.08
CA ASN A 658 -8.63 -7.78 8.73
C ASN A 658 -9.74 -6.75 8.50
N VAL A 659 -9.43 -5.72 7.70
CA VAL A 659 -10.36 -4.67 7.29
C VAL A 659 -10.42 -4.65 5.77
N ILE A 660 -11.62 -4.84 5.22
CA ILE A 660 -11.86 -4.91 3.78
C ILE A 660 -13.07 -4.04 3.41
N ASP A 661 -13.26 -3.78 2.12
CA ASP A 661 -14.28 -2.83 1.62
C ASP A 661 -15.69 -3.10 2.16
N PHE A 662 -16.07 -4.36 2.34
CA PHE A 662 -17.42 -4.73 2.76
C PHE A 662 -17.56 -5.04 4.26
N GLY A 663 -16.47 -5.00 5.05
CA GLY A 663 -16.57 -5.25 6.48
C GLY A 663 -15.26 -5.48 7.20
N VAL A 664 -15.37 -5.97 8.42
CA VAL A 664 -14.28 -6.18 9.36
C VAL A 664 -14.32 -7.62 9.88
N PHE A 665 -13.21 -8.32 9.82
CA PHE A 665 -13.05 -9.63 10.46
C PHE A 665 -12.49 -9.44 11.87
N VAL A 666 -13.18 -10.01 12.85
CA VAL A 666 -12.86 -9.87 14.27
C VAL A 666 -12.68 -11.24 14.92
N ASP A 667 -11.51 -11.46 15.49
CA ASP A 667 -11.23 -12.62 16.35
C ASP A 667 -11.84 -12.39 17.74
N ILE A 668 -12.89 -13.12 18.04
CA ILE A 668 -13.58 -13.08 19.33
C ILE A 668 -13.19 -14.22 20.27
N GLY A 669 -12.16 -14.99 19.91
CA GLY A 669 -11.65 -16.09 20.72
C GLY A 669 -12.27 -17.45 20.43
N VAL A 670 -13.10 -17.55 19.43
CA VAL A 670 -13.50 -18.81 18.81
C VAL A 670 -12.70 -18.98 17.53
N HIS A 671 -12.23 -20.16 17.19
CA HIS A 671 -11.30 -20.46 16.09
C HIS A 671 -11.69 -19.95 14.68
N GLN A 672 -12.68 -19.08 14.61
CA GLN A 672 -13.19 -18.51 13.37
C GLN A 672 -13.48 -17.04 13.57
N ASP A 673 -12.93 -16.20 12.67
CA ASP A 673 -13.19 -14.79 12.73
C ASP A 673 -14.67 -14.51 12.43
N GLY A 674 -15.28 -13.66 13.23
CA GLY A 674 -16.62 -13.14 12.96
C GLY A 674 -16.56 -11.97 12.01
N LEU A 675 -17.55 -11.87 11.12
CA LEU A 675 -17.68 -10.76 10.18
C LEU A 675 -18.61 -9.68 10.75
N VAL A 676 -18.09 -8.47 10.88
CA VAL A 676 -18.88 -7.25 11.05
C VAL A 676 -19.04 -6.61 9.67
N HIS A 677 -20.22 -6.74 9.05
CA HIS A 677 -20.49 -6.09 7.76
C HIS A 677 -20.36 -4.57 7.90
N ILE A 678 -19.96 -3.85 6.83
CA ILE A 678 -19.75 -2.40 6.86
C ILE A 678 -20.95 -1.63 7.45
N SER A 679 -22.17 -2.07 7.17
CA SER A 679 -23.39 -1.50 7.74
C SER A 679 -23.54 -1.71 9.25
N GLN A 680 -22.75 -2.59 9.86
CA GLN A 680 -22.77 -2.94 11.29
C GLN A 680 -21.58 -2.36 12.08
N VAL A 681 -20.64 -1.71 11.40
CA VAL A 681 -19.42 -1.14 12.01
C VAL A 681 -19.76 0.15 12.76
N SER A 682 -20.57 1.03 12.17
CA SER A 682 -20.88 2.35 12.74
C SER A 682 -22.36 2.72 12.56
N ASN A 683 -22.89 3.55 13.47
CA ASN A 683 -24.20 4.16 13.33
C ASN A 683 -24.21 5.30 12.28
N LYS A 684 -23.05 5.85 11.93
CA LYS A 684 -22.90 6.85 10.88
C LYS A 684 -22.59 6.14 9.57
N PHE A 685 -22.97 6.76 8.45
CA PHE A 685 -22.54 6.29 7.14
C PHE A 685 -21.02 6.44 7.01
N ILE A 686 -20.36 5.36 6.60
CA ILE A 686 -18.93 5.30 6.34
C ILE A 686 -18.72 4.76 4.92
N LYS A 687 -17.71 5.25 4.22
CA LYS A 687 -17.34 4.78 2.88
C LYS A 687 -16.50 3.52 2.96
N HIS A 688 -15.63 3.44 3.97
CA HIS A 688 -14.76 2.29 4.21
C HIS A 688 -14.67 2.01 5.72
N PRO A 689 -14.62 0.73 6.15
CA PRO A 689 -14.53 0.39 7.57
C PRO A 689 -13.28 0.93 8.28
N SER A 690 -12.18 1.19 7.56
CA SER A 690 -10.95 1.77 8.12
C SER A 690 -11.13 3.21 8.65
N GLU A 691 -12.24 3.88 8.34
CA GLU A 691 -12.58 5.17 8.95
C GLU A 691 -12.93 5.04 10.45
N VAL A 692 -13.20 3.81 10.91
CA VAL A 692 -13.68 3.55 12.28
C VAL A 692 -12.74 2.63 13.04
N VAL A 693 -12.18 1.61 12.37
CA VAL A 693 -11.35 0.59 13.01
C VAL A 693 -10.15 0.23 12.15
N SER A 694 -9.08 -0.21 12.81
CA SER A 694 -7.85 -0.69 12.20
C SER A 694 -7.55 -2.13 12.62
N VAL A 695 -6.76 -2.85 11.82
CA VAL A 695 -6.26 -4.19 12.19
C VAL A 695 -5.48 -4.09 13.51
N GLY A 696 -5.74 -5.04 14.42
CA GLY A 696 -5.16 -5.05 15.76
C GLY A 696 -5.97 -4.31 16.82
N ASP A 697 -6.99 -3.52 16.44
CA ASP A 697 -7.86 -2.85 17.41
C ASP A 697 -8.62 -3.88 18.25
N VAL A 698 -8.72 -3.60 19.56
CA VAL A 698 -9.60 -4.33 20.45
C VAL A 698 -10.96 -3.66 20.45
N VAL A 699 -11.96 -4.36 19.95
CA VAL A 699 -13.33 -3.85 19.80
C VAL A 699 -14.34 -4.67 20.59
N LYS A 700 -15.40 -4.05 21.08
CA LYS A 700 -16.56 -4.76 21.59
C LYS A 700 -17.50 -5.06 20.44
N VAL A 701 -17.95 -6.30 20.35
CA VAL A 701 -18.88 -6.78 19.33
C VAL A 701 -19.98 -7.59 19.98
N ALA A 702 -21.19 -7.52 19.43
CA ALA A 702 -22.27 -8.41 19.80
C ALA A 702 -22.52 -9.44 18.68
N VAL A 703 -22.78 -10.67 19.08
CA VAL A 703 -23.12 -11.75 18.15
C VAL A 703 -24.51 -11.51 17.59
N LEU A 704 -24.64 -11.40 16.27
CA LEU A 704 -25.93 -11.30 15.58
C LEU A 704 -26.49 -12.68 15.25
N ASP A 705 -25.66 -13.51 14.64
CA ASP A 705 -26.05 -14.84 14.18
C ASP A 705 -24.83 -15.79 14.12
N VAL A 706 -25.07 -17.08 14.28
CA VAL A 706 -24.04 -18.13 14.22
C VAL A 706 -24.52 -19.29 13.35
N ASP A 707 -24.03 -19.39 12.14
CA ASP A 707 -24.24 -20.53 11.26
C ASP A 707 -23.23 -21.64 11.59
N GLN A 708 -23.58 -22.53 12.50
CA GLN A 708 -22.73 -23.64 12.94
C GLN A 708 -22.36 -24.60 11.79
N LYS A 709 -23.21 -24.76 10.76
CA LYS A 709 -22.97 -25.67 9.65
C LYS A 709 -21.91 -25.14 8.69
N ARG A 710 -21.93 -23.82 8.45
CA ARG A 710 -20.99 -23.13 7.56
C ARG A 710 -19.82 -22.50 8.32
N GLY A 711 -19.86 -22.56 9.65
CA GLY A 711 -18.88 -21.92 10.51
C GLY A 711 -18.83 -20.40 10.34
N ARG A 712 -19.94 -19.72 10.08
CA ARG A 712 -19.99 -18.27 9.91
C ARG A 712 -20.57 -17.59 11.12
N ILE A 713 -19.89 -16.53 11.56
CA ILE A 713 -20.31 -15.70 12.69
C ILE A 713 -20.56 -14.30 12.17
N SER A 714 -21.77 -13.81 12.35
CA SER A 714 -22.16 -12.44 12.04
C SER A 714 -22.13 -11.61 13.32
N LEU A 715 -21.41 -10.50 13.27
CA LEU A 715 -21.18 -9.62 14.40
C LEU A 715 -21.68 -8.19 14.13
N THR A 716 -21.91 -7.43 15.18
CA THR A 716 -22.18 -5.98 15.11
C THR A 716 -21.37 -5.24 16.16
N MET A 717 -20.87 -4.07 15.81
CA MET A 717 -20.31 -3.10 16.76
C MET A 717 -21.35 -2.11 17.26
N LYS A 718 -22.54 -2.08 16.61
CA LYS A 718 -23.64 -1.18 17.00
C LYS A 718 -24.27 -1.63 18.30
N GLY A 719 -24.23 -0.76 19.31
CA GLY A 719 -24.83 -1.04 20.61
C GLY A 719 -24.05 -2.02 21.50
N ALA A 720 -22.92 -2.52 21.07
CA ALA A 720 -22.00 -3.29 21.93
C ALA A 720 -21.28 -2.33 22.88
N LYS A 721 -21.75 -2.22 24.13
CA LYS A 721 -21.17 -1.36 25.18
C LYS A 721 -20.39 -2.17 26.20
#